data_2923563f94ad7a52101f2c16d74e5ba6
#
_entry.id   2923563f94ad7a52101f2c16d74e5ba6
#
_cell.length_a   1.000
_cell.length_b   1.000
_cell.length_c   1.000
_cell.angle_alpha   90.00
_cell.angle_beta   90.00
_cell.angle_gamma   90.00
#
_symmetry.space_group_name_H-M   'P 1'
#
loop_
_entity.id
_entity.type
_entity.pdbx_description
1 polymer ?
#
loop_
_entity_poly.entity_id
_entity_poly.type
_entity_poly.pdbx_seq_one_letter_code
_entity_poly.pdbx_strand_id
1 'polypeptide(L)'
;MKKLNSLSTFLKANTHHLFVFILFIVISVSYFYPVLEGEKIYQNDIVQYSGMAKEQNDFRDINDSETYWTDSAFSGMPTYLLGAKYPHNYIKKLDLLLRFLPRPADYLFLYLIGFYVFLLVLKIDYRLAFLGSIFFAFSTYLIIIIGAGHNSKAHAIAYMPLVLAGIILVFNNKYYKGFFLTTLALGLEICANHFQMTYYLMFIVISIGIYFLFDSINNNSLKKYFKSLTLLLFALFLAIGFNASTLMSTYEYSKQSTRGANEITITPDGNQTEPNGLNYDYITEYSYGVFESLNLFIPRIIGGGSVEKLGSDSESYKYFKSIGASSIQARDATEYSPTYWGSQPIVEAPAYIGIVVFFLFILSLFLVSNKNKYWLLGCIIISLVLSYGKNMSFITDLFINYFPFYNKFRAVSSIQVILELCIPVLAIYSLHTIIRQNKPKKEVTAALNKTLGIFMLLLTVLYFSIDLLDFKGVSDSMYLDAYGPGYLDALRLDRINLFETDLIRTFIYVILSFLVLSIYKGKVISSNVLILLLLILVSFDLISFNNNYVNSNNFVKANKVEVPYVANEADISILNDTTKFRVLDLTINSTKASYFHNSVLGYHAAKLSNYDALLKFYISKNHMPVLNMLNVKYFISKNDNDQPEAFINENAQGNAWFIEDLYNLKNQNEAILALDTLNLKNSAVSTKLKSENFNVSANAKLDLINFKSNYLKYSSKNNENGYAVFSEIFYPKDWKVFVNGKETSFDNVNVALRGLHLNKGNNIIECYFSPDVIKKSSYLSLISSLLAILLFGFYLFNYIKTKQLD
;
A
#
# COMPACT_ATOMS: atom_id res chain seq x y z
N MET A 1 -48.11 -14.44 11.17
CA MET A 1 -48.22 -14.87 9.76
C MET A 1 -47.88 -13.76 8.74
N LYS A 2 -48.47 -12.54 8.80
CA LYS A 2 -48.13 -11.47 7.83
C LYS A 2 -46.61 -11.10 7.74
N LYS A 3 -45.89 -11.07 8.85
CA LYS A 3 -44.42 -10.77 8.86
C LYS A 3 -43.58 -11.92 8.23
N LEU A 4 -43.94 -13.17 8.44
CA LEU A 4 -43.26 -14.32 7.82
C LEU A 4 -43.52 -14.37 6.30
N ASN A 5 -44.73 -14.00 5.85
CA ASN A 5 -45.07 -13.92 4.43
C ASN A 5 -44.30 -12.76 3.74
N SER A 6 -44.09 -11.63 4.44
CA SER A 6 -43.30 -10.49 3.87
C SER A 6 -41.81 -10.85 3.72
N LEU A 7 -41.22 -11.61 4.67
CA LEU A 7 -39.85 -12.07 4.60
C LEU A 7 -39.63 -13.09 3.48
N SER A 8 -40.58 -14.07 3.37
CA SER A 8 -40.53 -15.06 2.30
C SER A 8 -40.66 -14.43 0.89
N THR A 9 -41.53 -13.44 0.77
CA THR A 9 -41.70 -12.69 -0.48
C THR A 9 -40.47 -11.85 -0.82
N PHE A 10 -39.85 -11.20 0.17
CA PHE A 10 -38.60 -10.47 0.03
C PHE A 10 -37.44 -11.41 -0.38
N LEU A 11 -37.31 -12.55 0.27
CA LEU A 11 -36.29 -13.55 -0.06
C LEU A 11 -36.48 -14.10 -1.47
N LYS A 12 -37.73 -14.46 -1.84
CA LYS A 12 -38.03 -14.91 -3.22
C LYS A 12 -37.70 -13.86 -4.28
N ALA A 13 -37.98 -12.59 -4.01
CA ALA A 13 -37.66 -11.49 -4.95
C ALA A 13 -36.15 -11.23 -5.10
N ASN A 14 -35.35 -11.61 -4.11
CA ASN A 14 -33.89 -11.37 -4.05
C ASN A 14 -33.04 -12.64 -4.11
N THR A 15 -33.63 -13.80 -4.43
CA THR A 15 -32.93 -15.09 -4.45
C THR A 15 -31.71 -15.08 -5.38
N HIS A 16 -31.80 -14.38 -6.51
CA HIS A 16 -30.70 -14.28 -7.46
C HIS A 16 -29.51 -13.49 -6.90
N HIS A 17 -29.73 -12.46 -6.06
CA HIS A 17 -28.64 -11.75 -5.40
C HIS A 17 -27.98 -12.59 -4.31
N LEU A 18 -28.75 -13.38 -3.58
CA LEU A 18 -28.22 -14.33 -2.60
C LEU A 18 -27.38 -15.42 -3.29
N PHE A 19 -27.85 -15.93 -4.43
CA PHE A 19 -27.10 -16.89 -5.23
C PHE A 19 -25.76 -16.29 -5.71
N VAL A 20 -25.76 -15.05 -6.22
CA VAL A 20 -24.54 -14.35 -6.63
C VAL A 20 -23.59 -14.16 -5.44
N PHE A 21 -24.10 -13.79 -4.27
CA PHE A 21 -23.30 -13.64 -3.05
C PHE A 21 -22.58 -14.96 -2.67
N ILE A 22 -23.30 -16.08 -2.66
CA ILE A 22 -22.72 -17.40 -2.38
C ILE A 22 -21.68 -17.76 -3.46
N LEU A 23 -21.99 -17.49 -4.73
CA LEU A 23 -21.08 -17.76 -5.83
C LEU A 23 -19.76 -16.95 -5.71
N PHE A 24 -19.82 -15.71 -5.24
CA PHE A 24 -18.62 -14.93 -4.97
C PHE A 24 -17.76 -15.50 -3.84
N ILE A 25 -18.38 -16.06 -2.79
CA ILE A 25 -17.65 -16.79 -1.75
C ILE A 25 -16.95 -18.00 -2.37
N VAL A 26 -17.68 -18.80 -3.14
CA VAL A 26 -17.12 -20.00 -3.80
C VAL A 26 -15.97 -19.63 -4.73
N ILE A 27 -16.13 -18.62 -5.58
CA ILE A 27 -15.07 -18.14 -6.50
C ILE A 27 -13.84 -17.71 -5.71
N SER A 28 -14.00 -16.90 -4.66
CA SER A 28 -12.89 -16.37 -3.88
C SER A 28 -12.09 -17.45 -3.17
N VAL A 29 -12.78 -18.40 -2.57
CA VAL A 29 -12.15 -19.51 -1.86
C VAL A 29 -11.57 -20.54 -2.84
N SER A 30 -12.22 -20.78 -3.99
CA SER A 30 -11.69 -21.70 -5.01
C SER A 30 -10.43 -21.18 -5.68
N TYR A 31 -10.34 -19.87 -5.93
CA TYR A 31 -9.12 -19.27 -6.50
C TYR A 31 -7.94 -19.35 -5.53
N PHE A 32 -8.19 -19.10 -4.25
CA PHE A 32 -7.20 -19.21 -3.18
C PHE A 32 -7.41 -20.48 -2.32
N TYR A 33 -7.64 -21.63 -2.97
CA TYR A 33 -8.01 -22.87 -2.30
C TYR A 33 -7.06 -23.34 -1.17
N PRO A 34 -5.73 -23.06 -1.18
CA PRO A 34 -4.86 -23.52 -0.10
C PRO A 34 -5.25 -22.98 1.29
N VAL A 35 -6.04 -21.89 1.34
CA VAL A 35 -6.56 -21.38 2.61
C VAL A 35 -7.52 -22.37 3.31
N LEU A 36 -8.15 -23.27 2.55
CA LEU A 36 -8.99 -24.35 3.11
C LEU A 36 -8.17 -25.46 3.75
N GLU A 37 -6.92 -25.61 3.34
CA GLU A 37 -5.94 -26.56 3.89
C GLU A 37 -5.21 -25.98 5.10
N GLY A 38 -5.56 -24.73 5.50
CA GLY A 38 -4.94 -24.01 6.60
C GLY A 38 -3.60 -23.34 6.22
N GLU A 39 -3.29 -23.29 4.91
CA GLU A 39 -2.11 -22.58 4.44
C GLU A 39 -2.33 -21.07 4.37
N LYS A 40 -1.25 -20.30 4.40
CA LYS A 40 -1.24 -18.83 4.28
C LYS A 40 -0.36 -18.42 3.10
N ILE A 41 -0.81 -17.39 2.41
CA ILE A 41 0.02 -16.78 1.36
C ILE A 41 1.27 -16.15 2.01
N TYR A 42 2.44 -16.47 1.46
CA TYR A 42 3.71 -15.89 1.90
C TYR A 42 3.87 -14.52 1.24
N GLN A 43 3.97 -13.50 2.06
CA GLN A 43 4.09 -12.10 1.63
C GLN A 43 5.24 -11.47 2.39
N ASN A 44 6.30 -11.07 1.68
CA ASN A 44 7.49 -10.52 2.31
C ASN A 44 7.17 -9.29 3.17
N ASP A 45 6.33 -8.36 2.70
CA ASP A 45 5.92 -7.18 3.47
C ASP A 45 5.26 -7.55 4.81
N ILE A 46 4.49 -8.64 4.86
CA ILE A 46 3.84 -9.11 6.08
C ILE A 46 4.86 -9.73 7.05
N VAL A 47 5.84 -10.44 6.53
CA VAL A 47 6.96 -10.98 7.32
C VAL A 47 7.75 -9.83 7.96
N GLN A 48 8.11 -8.81 7.17
CA GLN A 48 8.81 -7.63 7.66
C GLN A 48 7.98 -6.85 8.70
N TYR A 49 6.68 -6.66 8.42
CA TYR A 49 5.76 -6.05 9.37
C TYR A 49 5.70 -6.84 10.70
N SER A 50 5.61 -8.17 10.63
CA SER A 50 5.52 -9.02 11.82
C SER A 50 6.77 -8.90 12.70
N GLY A 51 7.95 -8.72 12.08
CA GLY A 51 9.19 -8.47 12.80
C GLY A 51 9.12 -7.20 13.66
N MET A 52 8.72 -6.08 13.05
CA MET A 52 8.66 -4.80 13.78
C MET A 52 7.47 -4.69 14.74
N ALA A 53 6.37 -5.36 14.47
CA ALA A 53 5.17 -5.28 15.29
C ALA A 53 5.17 -6.22 16.49
N LYS A 54 6.17 -7.10 16.63
CA LYS A 54 6.20 -8.12 17.67
C LYS A 54 6.20 -7.52 19.07
N GLU A 55 7.08 -6.57 19.37
CA GLU A 55 7.15 -5.92 20.68
C GLU A 55 5.81 -5.31 21.09
N GLN A 56 5.12 -4.62 20.16
CA GLN A 56 3.81 -4.04 20.39
C GLN A 56 2.73 -5.12 20.63
N ASN A 57 2.80 -6.24 19.92
CA ASN A 57 1.87 -7.35 20.09
C ASN A 57 2.09 -8.03 21.44
N ASP A 58 3.34 -8.33 21.79
CA ASP A 58 3.71 -8.92 23.08
C ASP A 58 3.29 -7.99 24.24
N PHE A 59 3.52 -6.68 24.12
CA PHE A 59 3.09 -5.71 25.13
C PHE A 59 1.58 -5.75 25.34
N ARG A 60 0.81 -5.86 24.28
CA ARG A 60 -0.67 -5.97 24.32
C ARG A 60 -1.11 -7.23 25.04
N ASP A 61 -0.48 -8.36 24.71
CA ASP A 61 -0.84 -9.67 25.27
C ASP A 61 -0.50 -9.77 26.76
N ILE A 62 0.57 -9.12 27.20
CA ILE A 62 1.02 -9.12 28.61
C ILE A 62 0.25 -8.10 29.45
N ASN A 63 -0.04 -6.89 28.92
CA ASN A 63 -0.56 -5.77 29.73
C ASN A 63 -2.04 -5.46 29.51
N ASP A 64 -2.73 -6.18 28.61
CA ASP A 64 -4.11 -5.91 28.16
C ASP A 64 -4.35 -4.42 27.80
N SER A 65 -3.32 -3.78 27.27
CA SER A 65 -3.30 -2.37 26.93
C SER A 65 -2.42 -2.10 25.70
N GLU A 66 -2.59 -0.95 25.04
CA GLU A 66 -1.82 -0.58 23.87
C GLU A 66 -0.56 0.20 24.22
N THR A 67 0.57 -0.13 23.57
CA THR A 67 1.72 0.76 23.52
C THR A 67 1.74 1.51 22.20
N TYR A 68 1.96 2.83 22.27
CA TYR A 68 2.07 3.67 21.08
C TYR A 68 3.53 4.00 20.74
N TRP A 69 4.48 3.32 21.37
CA TRP A 69 5.91 3.39 21.13
C TRP A 69 6.49 2.00 21.02
N THR A 70 7.50 1.81 20.17
CA THR A 70 8.32 0.60 20.07
C THR A 70 9.80 0.97 20.09
N ASP A 71 10.63 0.16 20.74
CA ASP A 71 12.09 0.25 20.72
C ASP A 71 12.72 -0.74 19.72
N SER A 72 11.93 -1.69 19.22
CA SER A 72 12.42 -2.79 18.37
C SER A 72 12.78 -2.38 16.94
N ALA A 73 12.40 -1.17 16.49
CA ALA A 73 12.67 -0.70 15.14
C ALA A 73 13.24 0.73 15.15
N PHE A 74 14.27 0.97 14.31
CA PHE A 74 14.91 2.29 14.14
C PHE A 74 15.30 2.97 15.45
N SER A 75 15.78 2.18 16.41
CA SER A 75 16.15 2.63 17.75
C SER A 75 15.03 3.26 18.57
N GLY A 76 13.81 3.29 18.07
CA GLY A 76 12.62 3.80 18.74
C GLY A 76 11.75 4.67 17.82
N MET A 77 10.44 4.35 17.74
CA MET A 77 9.48 5.13 16.96
C MET A 77 8.05 4.95 17.48
N PRO A 78 7.14 5.91 17.20
CA PRO A 78 5.70 5.71 17.43
C PRO A 78 5.14 4.55 16.59
N THR A 79 4.22 3.76 17.19
CA THR A 79 3.61 2.59 16.53
C THR A 79 2.39 2.92 15.66
N TYR A 80 2.09 4.20 15.43
CA TYR A 80 0.88 4.66 14.74
C TYR A 80 0.68 4.02 13.35
N LEU A 81 1.77 3.70 12.67
CA LEU A 81 1.78 3.05 11.36
C LEU A 81 2.17 1.56 11.42
N LEU A 82 2.37 1.00 12.63
CA LEU A 82 2.70 -0.40 12.87
C LEU A 82 1.52 -1.22 13.40
N GLY A 83 0.30 -0.84 13.07
CA GLY A 83 -0.89 -1.59 13.45
C GLY A 83 -1.41 -1.27 14.86
N ALA A 84 -1.16 -0.07 15.39
CA ALA A 84 -1.72 0.41 16.64
C ALA A 84 -3.24 0.28 16.69
N LYS A 85 -3.77 -0.19 17.83
CA LYS A 85 -5.20 -0.28 18.08
C LYS A 85 -5.68 0.97 18.81
N TYR A 86 -6.76 1.57 18.33
CA TYR A 86 -7.30 2.80 18.90
C TYR A 86 -8.61 2.54 19.63
N PRO A 87 -8.87 3.25 20.75
CA PRO A 87 -10.17 3.19 21.43
C PRO A 87 -11.28 3.67 20.48
N HIS A 88 -12.49 3.12 20.68
CA HIS A 88 -13.70 3.50 19.93
C HIS A 88 -13.62 3.40 18.40
N ASN A 89 -12.69 2.61 17.87
CA ASN A 89 -12.57 2.36 16.43
C ASN A 89 -13.59 1.29 15.97
N TYR A 90 -14.90 1.65 16.00
CA TYR A 90 -16.00 0.73 15.66
C TYR A 90 -16.05 0.40 14.17
N ILE A 91 -15.60 1.33 13.30
CA ILE A 91 -15.53 1.07 11.86
C ILE A 91 -14.56 -0.09 11.55
N LYS A 92 -13.47 -0.23 12.33
CA LYS A 92 -12.55 -1.36 12.21
C LYS A 92 -13.19 -2.69 12.58
N LYS A 93 -14.08 -2.69 13.58
CA LYS A 93 -14.84 -3.91 13.95
C LYS A 93 -15.82 -4.31 12.85
N LEU A 94 -16.47 -3.34 12.20
CA LEU A 94 -17.30 -3.58 11.02
C LEU A 94 -16.48 -4.11 9.85
N ASP A 95 -15.30 -3.55 9.59
CA ASP A 95 -14.37 -4.03 8.58
C ASP A 95 -14.01 -5.51 8.77
N LEU A 96 -13.64 -5.90 10.00
CA LEU A 96 -13.32 -7.28 10.33
C LEU A 96 -14.51 -8.24 10.13
N LEU A 97 -15.73 -7.77 10.41
CA LEU A 97 -16.94 -8.54 10.15
C LEU A 97 -17.18 -8.77 8.65
N LEU A 98 -16.93 -7.75 7.82
CA LEU A 98 -17.11 -7.85 6.36
C LEU A 98 -16.04 -8.72 5.71
N ARG A 99 -14.85 -8.80 6.30
CA ARG A 99 -13.74 -9.65 5.87
C ARG A 99 -13.73 -11.00 6.61
N PHE A 100 -14.86 -11.68 6.61
CA PHE A 100 -15.06 -12.95 7.35
C PHE A 100 -14.37 -14.16 6.70
N LEU A 101 -13.96 -14.06 5.43
CA LEU A 101 -13.21 -15.11 4.75
C LEU A 101 -11.73 -15.09 5.15
N PRO A 102 -11.03 -16.23 5.09
CA PRO A 102 -9.59 -16.24 5.30
C PRO A 102 -8.86 -15.44 4.23
N ARG A 103 -7.78 -14.74 4.67
CA ARG A 103 -6.93 -13.96 3.75
C ARG A 103 -6.11 -14.89 2.83
N PRO A 104 -6.04 -14.59 1.52
CA PRO A 104 -6.44 -13.37 0.82
C PRO A 104 -7.83 -13.45 0.15
N ALA A 105 -8.58 -14.53 0.33
CA ALA A 105 -9.91 -14.69 -0.27
C ALA A 105 -10.91 -13.59 0.17
N ASP A 106 -10.71 -12.99 1.37
CA ASP A 106 -11.49 -11.86 1.86
C ASP A 106 -11.39 -10.63 0.94
N TYR A 107 -10.21 -10.31 0.41
CA TYR A 107 -10.05 -9.17 -0.50
C TYR A 107 -10.69 -9.43 -1.87
N LEU A 108 -10.49 -10.61 -2.43
CA LEU A 108 -11.12 -10.98 -3.70
C LEU A 108 -12.65 -10.95 -3.61
N PHE A 109 -13.20 -11.45 -2.51
CA PHE A 109 -14.63 -11.37 -2.23
C PHE A 109 -15.12 -9.92 -2.16
N LEU A 110 -14.40 -9.03 -1.47
CA LEU A 110 -14.75 -7.62 -1.39
C LEU A 110 -14.70 -6.92 -2.75
N TYR A 111 -13.71 -7.24 -3.60
CA TYR A 111 -13.67 -6.73 -4.97
C TYR A 111 -14.93 -7.13 -5.74
N LEU A 112 -15.28 -8.40 -5.71
CA LEU A 112 -16.45 -8.95 -6.40
C LEU A 112 -17.76 -8.30 -5.94
N ILE A 113 -18.01 -8.30 -4.62
CA ILE A 113 -19.27 -7.79 -4.08
C ILE A 113 -19.36 -6.25 -4.18
N GLY A 114 -18.26 -5.54 -3.95
CA GLY A 114 -18.22 -4.08 -4.05
C GLY A 114 -18.54 -3.61 -5.47
N PHE A 115 -17.93 -4.22 -6.47
CA PHE A 115 -18.15 -3.87 -7.87
C PHE A 115 -19.54 -4.30 -8.36
N TYR A 116 -20.04 -5.44 -7.88
CA TYR A 116 -21.41 -5.90 -8.15
C TYR A 116 -22.45 -4.88 -7.69
N VAL A 117 -22.35 -4.42 -6.45
CA VAL A 117 -23.25 -3.39 -5.90
C VAL A 117 -23.15 -2.09 -6.70
N PHE A 118 -21.94 -1.68 -7.09
CA PHE A 118 -21.73 -0.50 -7.89
C PHE A 118 -22.44 -0.58 -9.25
N LEU A 119 -22.30 -1.68 -9.97
CA LEU A 119 -22.99 -1.89 -11.26
C LEU A 119 -24.52 -1.95 -11.12
N LEU A 120 -25.04 -2.53 -10.04
CA LEU A 120 -26.49 -2.49 -9.76
C LEU A 120 -27.00 -1.07 -9.54
N VAL A 121 -26.23 -0.22 -8.86
CA VAL A 121 -26.56 1.22 -8.69
C VAL A 121 -26.56 1.95 -10.03
N LEU A 122 -25.69 1.57 -10.96
CA LEU A 122 -25.68 2.05 -12.34
C LEU A 122 -26.82 1.47 -13.19
N LYS A 123 -27.75 0.72 -12.58
CA LYS A 123 -28.92 0.07 -13.21
C LYS A 123 -28.54 -0.99 -14.26
N ILE A 124 -27.44 -1.66 -14.07
CA ILE A 124 -27.02 -2.82 -14.86
C ILE A 124 -27.77 -4.07 -14.36
N ASP A 125 -28.21 -4.93 -15.30
CA ASP A 125 -28.83 -6.23 -14.99
C ASP A 125 -27.87 -7.09 -14.14
N TYR A 126 -28.41 -7.82 -13.15
CA TYR A 126 -27.61 -8.58 -12.17
C TYR A 126 -26.65 -9.59 -12.82
N ARG A 127 -26.98 -10.17 -13.99
CA ARG A 127 -26.12 -11.12 -14.71
C ARG A 127 -24.92 -10.42 -15.32
N LEU A 128 -25.13 -9.22 -15.90
CA LEU A 128 -24.06 -8.38 -16.40
C LEU A 128 -23.24 -7.77 -15.26
N ALA A 129 -23.88 -7.44 -14.13
CA ALA A 129 -23.20 -6.98 -12.94
C ALA A 129 -22.28 -8.07 -12.36
N PHE A 130 -22.73 -9.34 -12.36
CA PHE A 130 -21.89 -10.48 -11.99
C PHE A 130 -20.68 -10.62 -12.94
N LEU A 131 -20.91 -10.60 -14.25
CA LEU A 131 -19.82 -10.67 -15.25
C LEU A 131 -18.83 -9.51 -15.07
N GLY A 132 -19.33 -8.28 -14.87
CA GLY A 132 -18.49 -7.11 -14.65
C GLY A 132 -17.66 -7.19 -13.36
N SER A 133 -18.19 -7.84 -12.33
CA SER A 133 -17.42 -8.08 -11.10
C SER A 133 -16.22 -9.00 -11.34
N ILE A 134 -16.36 -9.99 -12.22
CA ILE A 134 -15.23 -10.83 -12.66
C ILE A 134 -14.21 -10.01 -13.46
N PHE A 135 -14.66 -9.12 -14.35
CA PHE A 135 -13.76 -8.23 -15.10
C PHE A 135 -12.87 -7.39 -14.19
N PHE A 136 -13.46 -6.80 -13.17
CA PHE A 136 -12.74 -5.97 -12.21
C PHE A 136 -11.86 -6.81 -11.29
N ALA A 137 -12.44 -7.78 -10.58
CA ALA A 137 -11.78 -8.47 -9.49
C ALA A 137 -10.59 -9.34 -9.94
N PHE A 138 -10.61 -9.84 -11.18
CA PHE A 138 -9.53 -10.64 -11.76
C PHE A 138 -8.59 -9.85 -12.68
N SER A 139 -8.74 -8.52 -12.77
CA SER A 139 -7.69 -7.70 -13.36
C SER A 139 -6.35 -8.01 -12.68
N THR A 140 -5.33 -8.25 -13.48
CA THR A 140 -4.04 -8.77 -12.98
C THR A 140 -3.42 -7.84 -11.95
N TYR A 141 -3.53 -6.53 -12.13
CA TYR A 141 -3.07 -5.55 -11.15
C TYR A 141 -3.63 -5.81 -9.74
N LEU A 142 -4.95 -6.13 -9.64
CA LEU A 142 -5.60 -6.36 -8.33
C LEU A 142 -5.16 -7.68 -7.68
N ILE A 143 -4.87 -8.69 -8.46
CA ILE A 143 -4.37 -9.98 -7.98
C ILE A 143 -2.91 -9.87 -7.54
N ILE A 144 -2.07 -9.18 -8.32
CA ILE A 144 -0.64 -9.01 -8.02
C ILE A 144 -0.43 -8.24 -6.71
N ILE A 145 -1.15 -7.14 -6.48
CA ILE A 145 -1.00 -6.39 -5.23
C ILE A 145 -1.35 -7.22 -3.99
N ILE A 146 -2.22 -8.23 -4.14
CA ILE A 146 -2.50 -9.22 -3.09
C ILE A 146 -1.30 -10.17 -2.94
N GLY A 147 -0.77 -10.68 -4.05
CA GLY A 147 0.40 -11.57 -4.05
C GLY A 147 1.63 -10.91 -3.43
N ALA A 148 1.93 -9.66 -3.82
CA ALA A 148 3.06 -8.87 -3.32
C ALA A 148 2.93 -8.45 -1.83
N GLY A 149 1.77 -8.61 -1.20
CA GLY A 149 1.59 -8.24 0.21
C GLY A 149 1.11 -6.80 0.45
N HIS A 150 0.76 -6.06 -0.59
CA HIS A 150 0.23 -4.70 -0.48
C HIS A 150 -1.21 -4.68 0.06
N ASN A 151 -1.44 -5.34 1.20
CA ASN A 151 -2.75 -5.61 1.75
C ASN A 151 -3.59 -4.36 2.06
N SER A 152 -2.99 -3.29 2.58
CA SER A 152 -3.70 -2.03 2.83
C SER A 152 -4.15 -1.36 1.53
N LYS A 153 -3.36 -1.47 0.46
CA LYS A 153 -3.70 -1.00 -0.89
C LYS A 153 -4.88 -1.77 -1.47
N ALA A 154 -4.79 -3.11 -1.46
CA ALA A 154 -5.87 -4.00 -1.90
C ALA A 154 -7.17 -3.72 -1.15
N HIS A 155 -7.07 -3.55 0.16
CA HIS A 155 -8.19 -3.27 1.05
C HIS A 155 -8.90 -1.94 0.73
N ALA A 156 -8.15 -0.84 0.55
CA ALA A 156 -8.72 0.45 0.17
C ALA A 156 -9.44 0.37 -1.18
N ILE A 157 -8.82 -0.26 -2.19
CA ILE A 157 -9.39 -0.44 -3.53
C ILE A 157 -10.72 -1.22 -3.46
N ALA A 158 -10.82 -2.21 -2.58
CA ALA A 158 -12.03 -3.03 -2.46
C ALA A 158 -13.28 -2.21 -2.08
N TYR A 159 -13.12 -1.15 -1.31
CA TYR A 159 -14.24 -0.29 -0.91
C TYR A 159 -14.53 0.87 -1.88
N MET A 160 -13.62 1.20 -2.81
CA MET A 160 -13.84 2.29 -3.78
C MET A 160 -15.15 2.16 -4.57
N PRO A 161 -15.53 0.98 -5.13
CA PRO A 161 -16.79 0.84 -5.87
C PRO A 161 -18.01 1.14 -5.01
N LEU A 162 -18.00 0.79 -3.71
CA LEU A 162 -19.10 1.06 -2.79
C LEU A 162 -19.21 2.56 -2.47
N VAL A 163 -18.09 3.27 -2.34
CA VAL A 163 -18.08 4.73 -2.18
C VAL A 163 -18.73 5.40 -3.38
N LEU A 164 -18.33 5.01 -4.60
CA LEU A 164 -18.88 5.54 -5.84
C LEU A 164 -20.37 5.23 -5.98
N ALA A 165 -20.80 4.02 -5.61
CA ALA A 165 -22.19 3.63 -5.56
C ALA A 165 -23.01 4.56 -4.66
N GLY A 166 -22.52 4.84 -3.46
CA GLY A 166 -23.18 5.74 -2.51
C GLY A 166 -23.31 7.17 -3.08
N ILE A 167 -22.24 7.72 -3.63
CA ILE A 167 -22.21 9.07 -4.24
C ILE A 167 -23.23 9.18 -5.37
N ILE A 168 -23.25 8.20 -6.29
CA ILE A 168 -24.19 8.19 -7.42
C ILE A 168 -25.64 8.06 -6.94
N LEU A 169 -25.93 7.29 -5.88
CA LEU A 169 -27.25 7.23 -5.27
C LEU A 169 -27.70 8.60 -4.75
N VAL A 170 -26.81 9.36 -4.08
CA VAL A 170 -27.14 10.70 -3.60
C VAL A 170 -27.48 11.64 -4.75
N PHE A 171 -26.65 11.69 -5.80
CA PHE A 171 -26.92 12.52 -6.98
C PHE A 171 -28.20 12.09 -7.74
N ASN A 172 -28.55 10.80 -7.71
CA ASN A 172 -29.82 10.27 -8.25
C ASN A 172 -31.01 10.45 -7.28
N ASN A 173 -30.94 11.38 -6.31
CA ASN A 173 -31.97 11.72 -5.32
C ASN A 173 -32.37 10.56 -4.38
N LYS A 174 -31.58 9.50 -4.30
CA LYS A 174 -31.73 8.44 -3.29
C LYS A 174 -30.97 8.79 -2.01
N TYR A 175 -31.28 10.00 -1.47
CA TYR A 175 -30.49 10.68 -0.46
C TYR A 175 -30.11 9.81 0.74
N TYR A 176 -31.08 9.17 1.41
CA TYR A 176 -30.80 8.37 2.60
C TYR A 176 -29.93 7.15 2.31
N LYS A 177 -30.32 6.37 1.28
CA LYS A 177 -29.55 5.17 0.92
C LYS A 177 -28.12 5.54 0.50
N GLY A 178 -27.99 6.59 -0.31
CA GLY A 178 -26.70 7.06 -0.77
C GLY A 178 -25.85 7.62 0.36
N PHE A 179 -26.45 8.45 1.24
CA PHE A 179 -25.77 9.01 2.41
C PHE A 179 -25.15 7.92 3.31
N PHE A 180 -25.96 6.95 3.75
CA PHE A 180 -25.45 5.89 4.63
C PHE A 180 -24.44 4.99 3.93
N LEU A 181 -24.66 4.64 2.65
CA LEU A 181 -23.68 3.86 1.90
C LEU A 181 -22.37 4.61 1.75
N THR A 182 -22.39 5.90 1.40
CA THR A 182 -21.18 6.72 1.28
C THR A 182 -20.46 6.83 2.62
N THR A 183 -21.20 7.14 3.70
CA THR A 183 -20.63 7.30 5.04
C THR A 183 -19.88 6.03 5.49
N LEU A 184 -20.52 4.86 5.35
CA LEU A 184 -19.92 3.60 5.78
C LEU A 184 -18.81 3.15 4.84
N ALA A 185 -19.02 3.19 3.52
CA ALA A 185 -18.04 2.74 2.55
C ALA A 185 -16.77 3.60 2.57
N LEU A 186 -16.92 4.93 2.68
CA LEU A 186 -15.79 5.84 2.80
C LEU A 186 -15.08 5.68 4.15
N GLY A 187 -15.83 5.46 5.23
CA GLY A 187 -15.26 5.15 6.54
C GLY A 187 -14.43 3.86 6.52
N LEU A 188 -14.88 2.83 5.82
CA LEU A 188 -14.17 1.56 5.62
C LEU A 188 -12.96 1.71 4.71
N GLU A 189 -13.07 2.51 3.66
CA GLU A 189 -11.97 2.80 2.73
C GLU A 189 -10.82 3.52 3.45
N ILE A 190 -11.12 4.58 4.22
CA ILE A 190 -10.13 5.28 5.05
C ILE A 190 -9.56 4.33 6.13
N CYS A 191 -10.37 3.44 6.71
CA CYS A 191 -9.94 2.45 7.71
C CYS A 191 -8.87 1.47 7.15
N ALA A 192 -8.80 1.27 5.83
CA ALA A 192 -7.76 0.49 5.18
C ALA A 192 -6.36 1.11 5.32
N ASN A 193 -6.29 2.39 5.69
CA ASN A 193 -5.09 3.14 6.01
C ASN A 193 -4.09 3.24 4.83
N HIS A 194 -4.59 3.40 3.60
CA HIS A 194 -3.77 3.62 2.42
C HIS A 194 -4.14 4.93 1.72
N PHE A 195 -3.65 6.04 2.26
CA PHE A 195 -4.05 7.41 1.85
C PHE A 195 -3.82 7.74 0.38
N GLN A 196 -2.84 7.11 -0.27
CA GLN A 196 -2.62 7.30 -1.71
C GLN A 196 -3.81 6.78 -2.53
N MET A 197 -4.42 5.66 -2.14
CA MET A 197 -5.61 5.13 -2.80
C MET A 197 -6.82 6.02 -2.55
N THR A 198 -7.03 6.51 -1.32
CA THR A 198 -8.05 7.50 -0.98
C THR A 198 -7.88 8.78 -1.81
N TYR A 199 -6.63 9.22 -1.99
CA TYR A 199 -6.30 10.37 -2.82
C TYR A 199 -6.65 10.15 -4.30
N TYR A 200 -6.38 8.98 -4.84
CA TYR A 200 -6.76 8.65 -6.22
C TYR A 200 -8.27 8.50 -6.40
N LEU A 201 -8.98 7.98 -5.41
CA LEU A 201 -10.45 7.96 -5.39
C LEU A 201 -11.03 9.38 -5.51
N MET A 202 -10.39 10.39 -4.93
CA MET A 202 -10.82 11.79 -5.02
C MET A 202 -10.91 12.28 -6.49
N PHE A 203 -10.00 11.86 -7.39
CA PHE A 203 -10.07 12.23 -8.81
C PHE A 203 -11.35 11.71 -9.48
N ILE A 204 -11.76 10.49 -9.15
CA ILE A 204 -13.02 9.92 -9.67
C ILE A 204 -14.21 10.69 -9.08
N VAL A 205 -14.19 11.00 -7.79
CA VAL A 205 -15.25 11.75 -7.11
C VAL A 205 -15.40 13.16 -7.69
N ILE A 206 -14.29 13.85 -7.95
CA ILE A 206 -14.29 15.17 -8.61
C ILE A 206 -14.89 15.05 -10.03
N SER A 207 -14.48 14.07 -10.83
CA SER A 207 -15.02 13.85 -12.17
C SER A 207 -16.53 13.60 -12.16
N ILE A 208 -17.03 12.79 -11.22
CA ILE A 208 -18.46 12.58 -11.01
C ILE A 208 -19.14 13.88 -10.59
N GLY A 209 -18.55 14.63 -9.66
CA GLY A 209 -19.09 15.93 -9.21
C GLY A 209 -19.22 16.92 -10.35
N ILE A 210 -18.20 17.06 -11.19
CA ILE A 210 -18.19 17.91 -12.37
C ILE A 210 -19.29 17.46 -13.36
N TYR A 211 -19.39 16.17 -13.62
CA TYR A 211 -20.43 15.62 -14.51
C TYR A 211 -21.84 15.97 -14.02
N PHE A 212 -22.15 15.74 -12.74
CA PHE A 212 -23.46 16.06 -12.19
C PHE A 212 -23.72 17.57 -12.07
N LEU A 213 -22.67 18.40 -11.93
CA LEU A 213 -22.80 19.85 -11.97
C LEU A 213 -23.29 20.30 -13.36
N PHE A 214 -22.63 19.86 -14.45
CA PHE A 214 -23.05 20.18 -15.80
C PHE A 214 -24.46 19.64 -16.12
N ASP A 215 -24.75 18.41 -15.70
CA ASP A 215 -26.10 17.84 -15.88
C ASP A 215 -27.16 18.68 -15.13
N SER A 216 -26.84 19.18 -13.92
CA SER A 216 -27.73 20.01 -13.12
C SER A 216 -27.91 21.42 -13.67
N ILE A 217 -26.89 22.00 -14.29
CA ILE A 217 -26.98 23.26 -15.04
C ILE A 217 -27.95 23.09 -16.22
N ASN A 218 -27.72 22.07 -17.04
CA ASN A 218 -28.55 21.82 -18.24
C ASN A 218 -29.99 21.48 -17.90
N ASN A 219 -30.26 20.90 -16.74
CA ASN A 219 -31.63 20.53 -16.31
C ASN A 219 -32.23 21.51 -15.29
N ASN A 220 -31.67 22.70 -15.06
CA ASN A 220 -32.12 23.70 -14.11
C ASN A 220 -32.35 23.14 -12.69
N SER A 221 -31.48 22.26 -12.23
CA SER A 221 -31.65 21.52 -10.98
C SER A 221 -30.52 21.76 -9.95
N LEU A 222 -29.85 22.90 -10.03
CA LEU A 222 -28.73 23.28 -9.14
C LEU A 222 -29.04 23.14 -7.63
N LYS A 223 -30.30 23.46 -7.20
CA LYS A 223 -30.69 23.24 -5.79
C LYS A 223 -30.55 21.78 -5.34
N LYS A 224 -30.85 20.82 -6.23
CA LYS A 224 -30.68 19.38 -5.94
C LYS A 224 -29.20 18.99 -5.90
N TYR A 225 -28.39 19.58 -6.78
CA TYR A 225 -26.93 19.37 -6.78
C TYR A 225 -26.32 19.83 -5.46
N PHE A 226 -26.57 21.06 -5.04
CA PHE A 226 -26.03 21.58 -3.77
C PHE A 226 -26.53 20.81 -2.55
N LYS A 227 -27.82 20.38 -2.54
CA LYS A 227 -28.33 19.46 -1.51
C LYS A 227 -27.55 18.16 -1.48
N SER A 228 -27.28 17.55 -2.65
CA SER A 228 -26.48 16.34 -2.74
C SER A 228 -25.07 16.57 -2.23
N LEU A 229 -24.42 17.66 -2.63
CA LEU A 229 -23.08 18.03 -2.19
C LEU A 229 -23.00 18.20 -0.66
N THR A 230 -23.96 18.91 -0.04
CA THR A 230 -24.04 19.07 1.41
C THR A 230 -24.14 17.73 2.14
N LEU A 231 -24.98 16.81 1.63
CA LEU A 231 -25.10 15.47 2.22
C LEU A 231 -23.81 14.66 2.06
N LEU A 232 -23.14 14.75 0.93
CA LEU A 232 -21.86 14.05 0.70
C LEU A 232 -20.75 14.63 1.56
N LEU A 233 -20.69 15.94 1.75
CA LEU A 233 -19.76 16.57 2.69
C LEU A 233 -20.01 16.13 4.13
N PHE A 234 -21.28 15.99 4.52
CA PHE A 234 -21.61 15.49 5.86
C PHE A 234 -21.26 14.00 6.01
N ALA A 235 -21.45 13.18 4.96
CA ALA A 235 -21.00 11.79 4.92
C ALA A 235 -19.47 11.68 5.06
N LEU A 236 -18.72 12.53 4.34
CA LEU A 236 -17.27 12.65 4.44
C LEU A 236 -16.84 13.00 5.86
N PHE A 237 -17.49 13.99 6.48
CA PHE A 237 -17.18 14.41 7.84
C PHE A 237 -17.36 13.28 8.86
N LEU A 238 -18.43 12.49 8.75
CA LEU A 238 -18.65 11.33 9.61
C LEU A 238 -17.62 10.22 9.34
N ALA A 239 -17.28 9.96 8.08
CA ALA A 239 -16.28 8.97 7.71
C ALA A 239 -14.87 9.31 8.23
N ILE A 240 -14.48 10.59 8.16
CA ILE A 240 -13.27 11.12 8.80
C ILE A 240 -13.35 10.94 10.31
N GLY A 241 -14.51 11.28 10.91
CA GLY A 241 -14.73 11.13 12.33
C GLY A 241 -14.58 9.69 12.83
N PHE A 242 -15.09 8.70 12.12
CA PHE A 242 -14.91 7.27 12.47
C PHE A 242 -13.42 6.89 12.58
N ASN A 243 -12.56 7.50 11.77
CA ASN A 243 -11.15 7.22 11.67
C ASN A 243 -10.27 8.29 12.32
N ALA A 244 -10.85 9.16 13.16
CA ALA A 244 -10.16 10.34 13.70
C ALA A 244 -8.85 9.99 14.40
N SER A 245 -8.81 8.91 15.18
CA SER A 245 -7.60 8.51 15.90
C SER A 245 -6.48 8.12 14.93
N THR A 246 -6.77 7.29 13.92
CA THR A 246 -5.79 6.89 12.90
C THR A 246 -5.31 8.10 12.09
N LEU A 247 -6.24 8.96 11.65
CA LEU A 247 -5.91 10.12 10.82
C LEU A 247 -5.07 11.15 11.57
N MET A 248 -5.47 11.49 12.80
CA MET A 248 -4.79 12.53 13.59
C MET A 248 -3.41 12.05 14.06
N SER A 249 -3.27 10.80 14.50
CA SER A 249 -1.97 10.25 14.88
C SER A 249 -1.03 10.11 13.68
N THR A 250 -1.53 9.67 12.52
CA THR A 250 -0.74 9.62 11.27
C THR A 250 -0.31 11.02 10.83
N TYR A 251 -1.20 12.02 10.92
CA TYR A 251 -0.87 13.41 10.59
C TYR A 251 0.22 13.97 11.49
N GLU A 252 0.12 13.76 12.81
CA GLU A 252 1.16 14.17 13.76
C GLU A 252 2.51 13.49 13.47
N TYR A 253 2.49 12.19 13.23
CA TYR A 253 3.69 11.43 12.88
C TYR A 253 4.29 11.90 11.55
N SER A 254 3.46 12.16 10.54
CA SER A 254 3.94 12.53 9.20
C SER A 254 4.78 13.81 9.22
N LYS A 255 4.51 14.73 10.14
CA LYS A 255 5.28 15.97 10.30
C LYS A 255 6.73 15.73 10.72
N GLN A 256 6.98 14.64 11.44
CA GLN A 256 8.29 14.26 11.95
C GLN A 256 8.99 13.20 11.07
N SER A 257 8.30 12.73 10.03
CA SER A 257 8.80 11.68 9.13
C SER A 257 9.39 12.28 7.84
N THR A 258 10.05 11.43 7.06
CA THR A 258 10.56 11.74 5.71
C THR A 258 9.51 12.29 4.74
N ARG A 259 8.23 12.27 5.11
CA ARG A 259 7.11 12.85 4.34
C ARG A 259 6.73 14.26 4.80
N GLY A 260 7.33 14.73 5.89
CA GLY A 260 7.15 16.08 6.44
C GLY A 260 8.10 17.12 5.87
N ALA A 261 8.39 18.12 6.69
CA ALA A 261 9.48 19.06 6.42
C ALA A 261 10.82 18.43 6.87
N ASN A 262 11.81 18.46 6.02
CA ASN A 262 13.15 17.97 6.33
C ASN A 262 14.00 19.12 6.85
N GLU A 263 14.46 19.01 8.10
CA GLU A 263 15.41 19.99 8.65
C GLU A 263 16.83 19.78 8.14
N ILE A 264 17.16 18.56 7.70
CA ILE A 264 18.43 18.19 7.05
C ILE A 264 18.18 18.15 5.54
N THR A 265 18.79 19.09 4.82
CA THR A 265 18.58 19.29 3.39
C THR A 265 19.81 18.95 2.54
N ILE A 266 20.73 18.16 3.09
CA ILE A 266 21.92 17.65 2.40
C ILE A 266 21.90 16.12 2.40
N THR A 267 22.53 15.53 1.38
CA THR A 267 22.86 14.09 1.33
C THR A 267 24.28 13.84 1.83
N PRO A 268 24.68 12.59 2.12
CA PRO A 268 26.07 12.25 2.43
C PRO A 268 27.09 12.64 1.35
N ASP A 269 26.65 12.81 0.12
CA ASP A 269 27.49 13.23 -1.02
C ASP A 269 27.50 14.76 -1.22
N GLY A 270 26.91 15.52 -0.28
CA GLY A 270 26.86 16.98 -0.29
C GLY A 270 25.81 17.61 -1.21
N ASN A 271 24.98 16.80 -1.89
CA ASN A 271 23.91 17.32 -2.74
C ASN A 271 22.75 17.89 -1.90
N GLN A 272 22.11 18.94 -2.40
CA GLN A 272 20.93 19.51 -1.77
C GLN A 272 19.68 18.63 -2.02
N THR A 273 18.81 18.54 -1.04
CA THR A 273 17.54 17.85 -1.13
C THR A 273 16.37 18.80 -0.93
N GLU A 274 15.19 18.44 -1.43
CA GLU A 274 13.98 19.24 -1.24
C GLU A 274 13.62 19.36 0.24
N PRO A 275 13.32 20.59 0.72
CA PRO A 275 13.00 20.82 2.13
C PRO A 275 11.60 20.31 2.51
N ASN A 276 10.72 20.07 1.54
CA ASN A 276 9.32 19.66 1.78
C ASN A 276 8.87 18.55 0.83
N GLY A 277 8.44 17.43 1.40
CA GLY A 277 7.95 16.31 0.62
C GLY A 277 9.02 15.34 0.17
N LEU A 278 8.67 14.51 -0.81
CA LEU A 278 9.57 13.53 -1.38
C LEU A 278 10.35 14.15 -2.55
N ASN A 279 11.55 13.64 -2.79
CA ASN A 279 12.36 14.04 -3.97
C ASN A 279 11.65 13.60 -5.25
N TYR A 280 11.81 14.38 -6.32
CA TYR A 280 11.24 14.15 -7.65
C TYR A 280 11.56 12.74 -8.18
N ASP A 281 12.81 12.32 -8.13
CA ASP A 281 13.23 11.01 -8.61
C ASP A 281 12.56 9.87 -7.84
N TYR A 282 12.40 10.04 -6.53
CA TYR A 282 11.71 9.05 -5.69
C TYR A 282 10.20 9.02 -5.92
N ILE A 283 9.56 10.17 -6.21
CA ILE A 283 8.14 10.23 -6.60
C ILE A 283 7.91 9.48 -7.90
N THR A 284 8.80 9.72 -8.88
CA THR A 284 8.67 9.27 -10.27
C THR A 284 9.44 7.99 -10.59
N GLU A 285 10.06 7.37 -9.60
CA GLU A 285 10.84 6.13 -9.74
C GLU A 285 10.06 5.04 -10.49
N TYR A 286 8.79 4.85 -10.12
CA TYR A 286 7.85 3.92 -10.77
C TYR A 286 6.96 4.68 -11.76
N SER A 287 7.54 5.14 -12.84
CA SER A 287 6.83 5.78 -13.96
C SER A 287 6.54 4.76 -15.05
N TYR A 288 5.27 4.70 -15.46
CA TYR A 288 4.84 3.77 -16.50
C TYR A 288 5.35 4.21 -17.88
N GLY A 289 5.80 3.26 -18.69
CA GLY A 289 6.22 3.56 -20.06
C GLY A 289 5.02 3.85 -20.96
N VAL A 290 5.16 4.76 -21.91
CA VAL A 290 4.08 5.03 -22.89
C VAL A 290 3.78 3.78 -23.71
N PHE A 291 4.79 3.09 -24.22
CA PHE A 291 4.66 1.83 -24.93
C PHE A 291 4.18 0.70 -24.00
N GLU A 292 4.57 0.72 -22.74
CA GLU A 292 4.14 -0.21 -21.70
C GLU A 292 2.61 -0.18 -21.47
N SER A 293 1.91 0.90 -21.84
CA SER A 293 0.44 0.97 -21.79
C SER A 293 -0.25 -0.11 -22.60
N LEU A 294 0.40 -0.71 -23.56
CA LEU A 294 -0.10 -1.84 -24.31
C LEU A 294 -0.24 -3.11 -23.45
N ASN A 295 0.48 -3.20 -22.29
CA ASN A 295 0.29 -4.27 -21.32
C ASN A 295 -1.15 -4.39 -20.81
N LEU A 296 -1.92 -3.30 -20.85
CA LEU A 296 -3.33 -3.32 -20.44
C LEU A 296 -4.17 -4.35 -21.21
N PHE A 297 -3.74 -4.74 -22.43
CA PHE A 297 -4.47 -5.69 -23.29
C PHE A 297 -3.58 -6.66 -24.07
N ILE A 298 -2.26 -6.48 -24.08
CA ILE A 298 -1.25 -7.45 -24.57
C ILE A 298 -0.27 -7.68 -23.41
N PRO A 299 -0.43 -8.74 -22.60
CA PRO A 299 0.06 -8.74 -21.23
C PRO A 299 1.58 -8.61 -21.09
N ARG A 300 2.40 -9.30 -21.89
CA ARG A 300 3.86 -9.28 -21.76
C ARG A 300 4.57 -8.59 -22.94
N ILE A 301 3.97 -7.53 -23.45
CA ILE A 301 4.57 -6.78 -24.57
C ILE A 301 5.89 -6.09 -24.17
N ILE A 302 6.08 -5.79 -22.88
CA ILE A 302 7.34 -5.28 -22.29
C ILE A 302 7.99 -6.37 -21.41
N GLY A 303 7.73 -7.63 -21.70
CA GLY A 303 8.14 -8.74 -20.85
C GLY A 303 7.21 -8.94 -19.65
N GLY A 304 7.50 -9.94 -18.84
CA GLY A 304 6.75 -10.31 -17.64
C GLY A 304 7.16 -9.52 -16.40
N GLY A 305 7.70 -10.21 -15.39
CA GLY A 305 8.24 -9.61 -14.17
C GLY A 305 9.74 -9.34 -14.22
N SER A 306 10.23 -8.59 -13.24
CA SER A 306 11.67 -8.43 -12.98
C SER A 306 12.31 -9.72 -12.49
N VAL A 307 11.48 -10.63 -12.00
CA VAL A 307 11.85 -11.99 -11.58
C VAL A 307 10.77 -12.94 -12.08
N GLU A 308 11.09 -13.77 -13.05
CA GLU A 308 10.14 -14.69 -13.65
C GLU A 308 10.80 -16.06 -13.86
N LYS A 309 10.05 -17.12 -13.63
CA LYS A 309 10.52 -18.49 -13.84
C LYS A 309 10.38 -18.88 -15.31
N LEU A 310 11.50 -19.10 -15.99
CA LEU A 310 11.52 -19.62 -17.35
C LEU A 310 11.53 -21.16 -17.38
N GLY A 311 10.84 -21.72 -18.37
CA GLY A 311 10.78 -23.16 -18.56
C GLY A 311 12.05 -23.76 -19.19
N SER A 312 12.10 -25.10 -19.22
CA SER A 312 13.21 -25.82 -19.86
C SER A 312 13.28 -25.68 -21.39
N ASP A 313 12.28 -25.08 -21.99
CA ASP A 313 12.17 -24.75 -23.41
C ASP A 313 12.69 -23.34 -23.75
N SER A 314 13.01 -22.53 -22.73
CA SER A 314 13.54 -21.18 -22.90
C SER A 314 14.96 -21.18 -23.49
N GLU A 315 15.29 -20.11 -24.20
CA GLU A 315 16.62 -19.92 -24.79
C GLU A 315 17.70 -19.73 -23.71
N SER A 316 17.34 -19.03 -22.60
CA SER A 316 18.21 -18.91 -21.43
C SER A 316 18.57 -20.27 -20.82
N TYR A 317 17.59 -21.17 -20.67
CA TYR A 317 17.87 -22.54 -20.20
C TYR A 317 18.78 -23.29 -21.15
N LYS A 318 18.52 -23.21 -22.46
CA LYS A 318 19.36 -23.87 -23.50
C LYS A 318 20.78 -23.31 -23.49
N TYR A 319 20.93 -21.99 -23.27
CA TYR A 319 22.24 -21.36 -23.13
C TYR A 319 23.04 -21.97 -21.97
N PHE A 320 22.45 -22.04 -20.75
CA PHE A 320 23.16 -22.64 -19.62
C PHE A 320 23.53 -24.12 -19.87
N LYS A 321 22.66 -24.85 -20.54
CA LYS A 321 22.95 -26.22 -20.95
C LYS A 321 24.12 -26.27 -21.93
N SER A 322 24.23 -25.37 -22.88
CA SER A 322 25.27 -25.33 -23.90
C SER A 322 26.65 -25.04 -23.32
N ILE A 323 26.74 -24.30 -22.21
CA ILE A 323 27.99 -24.02 -21.51
C ILE A 323 28.34 -25.07 -20.45
N GLY A 324 27.61 -26.21 -20.41
CA GLY A 324 27.93 -27.38 -19.58
C GLY A 324 27.21 -27.46 -18.24
N ALA A 325 26.23 -26.56 -17.93
CA ALA A 325 25.43 -26.66 -16.72
C ALA A 325 24.59 -27.95 -16.71
N SER A 326 24.48 -28.60 -15.55
CA SER A 326 23.52 -29.68 -15.33
C SER A 326 22.09 -29.18 -15.51
N SER A 327 21.10 -30.06 -15.68
CA SER A 327 19.69 -29.66 -15.82
C SER A 327 19.13 -28.99 -14.56
N ILE A 328 19.68 -29.33 -13.39
CA ILE A 328 19.31 -28.66 -12.12
C ILE A 328 19.90 -27.27 -12.11
N GLN A 329 21.20 -27.10 -12.34
CA GLN A 329 21.86 -25.79 -12.38
C GLN A 329 21.22 -24.84 -13.41
N ALA A 330 20.91 -25.32 -14.62
CA ALA A 330 20.26 -24.54 -15.65
C ALA A 330 18.85 -24.12 -15.22
N ARG A 331 18.09 -24.99 -14.53
CA ARG A 331 16.76 -24.66 -13.98
C ARG A 331 16.86 -23.62 -12.87
N ASP A 332 17.80 -23.78 -11.94
CA ASP A 332 18.00 -22.85 -10.84
C ASP A 332 18.42 -21.47 -11.36
N ALA A 333 19.32 -21.43 -12.37
CA ALA A 333 19.75 -20.17 -13.01
C ALA A 333 18.62 -19.44 -13.75
N THR A 334 17.61 -20.16 -14.22
CA THR A 334 16.47 -19.59 -14.95
C THR A 334 15.21 -19.41 -14.09
N GLU A 335 15.28 -19.73 -12.80
CA GLU A 335 14.14 -19.54 -11.87
C GLU A 335 13.84 -18.07 -11.59
N TYR A 336 14.85 -17.19 -11.70
CA TYR A 336 14.77 -15.78 -11.38
C TYR A 336 15.23 -14.90 -12.55
N SER A 337 14.66 -15.13 -13.75
CA SER A 337 15.05 -14.43 -14.98
C SER A 337 14.35 -13.07 -15.11
N PRO A 338 15.07 -11.98 -15.47
CA PRO A 338 14.50 -10.65 -15.64
C PRO A 338 13.89 -10.48 -17.03
N THR A 339 12.69 -10.99 -17.24
CA THR A 339 12.02 -10.88 -18.54
C THR A 339 11.50 -9.48 -18.83
N TYR A 340 11.18 -8.70 -17.80
CA TYR A 340 10.79 -7.28 -17.95
C TYR A 340 11.93 -6.45 -18.55
N TRP A 341 11.61 -5.67 -19.60
CA TRP A 341 12.56 -4.79 -20.27
C TRP A 341 12.11 -3.32 -20.36
N GLY A 342 11.11 -2.94 -19.56
CA GLY A 342 10.69 -1.55 -19.40
C GLY A 342 11.60 -0.73 -18.46
N SER A 343 11.15 0.49 -18.14
CA SER A 343 11.95 1.48 -17.40
C SER A 343 11.70 1.50 -15.89
N GLN A 344 10.78 0.71 -15.36
CA GLN A 344 10.54 0.65 -13.92
C GLN A 344 11.58 -0.24 -13.24
N PRO A 345 12.02 0.07 -12.00
CA PRO A 345 13.11 -0.66 -11.35
C PRO A 345 12.73 -2.10 -10.99
N ILE A 346 11.52 -2.32 -10.48
CA ILE A 346 11.01 -3.63 -10.09
C ILE A 346 9.54 -3.74 -10.49
N VAL A 347 9.19 -4.81 -11.20
CA VAL A 347 7.82 -5.13 -11.62
C VAL A 347 7.55 -6.59 -11.29
N GLU A 348 6.53 -6.87 -10.50
CA GLU A 348 6.10 -8.24 -10.16
C GLU A 348 5.44 -8.92 -11.36
N ALA A 349 4.60 -8.18 -12.08
CA ALA A 349 3.93 -8.64 -13.29
C ALA A 349 3.29 -7.47 -14.04
N PRO A 350 2.91 -7.64 -15.32
CA PRO A 350 2.22 -6.62 -16.12
C PRO A 350 0.84 -6.25 -15.55
N ALA A 351 0.48 -4.97 -15.57
CA ALA A 351 -0.88 -4.50 -15.29
C ALA A 351 -1.81 -4.85 -16.46
N TYR A 352 -2.48 -6.00 -16.41
CA TYR A 352 -3.30 -6.54 -17.50
C TYR A 352 -4.77 -6.56 -17.12
N ILE A 353 -5.63 -5.89 -17.91
CA ILE A 353 -7.08 -5.80 -17.65
C ILE A 353 -7.85 -6.95 -18.35
N GLY A 354 -7.22 -7.61 -19.30
CA GLY A 354 -7.82 -8.63 -20.13
C GLY A 354 -8.21 -8.13 -21.51
N ILE A 355 -7.80 -8.84 -22.56
CA ILE A 355 -8.10 -8.43 -23.94
C ILE A 355 -9.59 -8.48 -24.24
N VAL A 356 -10.32 -9.44 -23.68
CA VAL A 356 -11.79 -9.52 -23.87
C VAL A 356 -12.48 -8.29 -23.27
N VAL A 357 -12.05 -7.87 -22.07
CA VAL A 357 -12.56 -6.66 -21.39
C VAL A 357 -12.20 -5.42 -22.20
N PHE A 358 -10.95 -5.32 -22.65
CA PHE A 358 -10.48 -4.20 -23.43
C PHE A 358 -11.15 -4.10 -24.81
N PHE A 359 -11.44 -5.23 -25.48
CA PHE A 359 -12.23 -5.29 -26.70
C PHE A 359 -13.63 -4.69 -26.49
N LEU A 360 -14.30 -5.09 -25.40
CA LEU A 360 -15.62 -4.55 -25.04
C LEU A 360 -15.55 -3.06 -24.67
N PHE A 361 -14.46 -2.62 -24.05
CA PHE A 361 -14.21 -1.21 -23.77
C PHE A 361 -14.10 -0.39 -25.07
N ILE A 362 -13.28 -0.80 -26.02
CA ILE A 362 -13.18 -0.11 -27.33
C ILE A 362 -14.53 -0.13 -28.07
N LEU A 363 -15.24 -1.26 -28.02
CA LEU A 363 -16.59 -1.35 -28.56
C LEU A 363 -17.56 -0.32 -27.94
N SER A 364 -17.40 -0.06 -26.63
CA SER A 364 -18.21 0.93 -25.90
C SER A 364 -18.04 2.34 -26.45
N LEU A 365 -16.87 2.68 -26.97
CA LEU A 365 -16.59 4.00 -27.53
C LEU A 365 -17.49 4.33 -28.73
N PHE A 366 -17.90 3.30 -29.47
CA PHE A 366 -18.76 3.43 -30.64
C PHE A 366 -20.26 3.24 -30.34
N LEU A 367 -20.60 2.42 -29.33
CA LEU A 367 -21.98 2.02 -29.08
C LEU A 367 -22.67 2.76 -27.95
N VAL A 368 -21.93 3.12 -26.89
CA VAL A 368 -22.56 3.65 -25.69
C VAL A 368 -22.90 5.12 -25.84
N SER A 369 -24.19 5.44 -25.71
CA SER A 369 -24.71 6.80 -25.66
C SER A 369 -25.02 7.30 -24.24
N ASN A 370 -24.78 6.48 -23.23
CA ASN A 370 -24.99 6.87 -21.83
C ASN A 370 -24.04 8.00 -21.44
N LYS A 371 -24.56 9.06 -20.85
CA LYS A 371 -23.78 10.23 -20.43
C LYS A 371 -22.67 9.90 -19.41
N ASN A 372 -22.82 8.83 -18.63
CA ASN A 372 -21.75 8.37 -17.70
C ASN A 372 -20.43 8.02 -18.43
N LYS A 373 -20.48 7.75 -19.73
CA LYS A 373 -19.29 7.53 -20.56
C LYS A 373 -18.27 8.66 -20.43
N TYR A 374 -18.70 9.91 -20.32
CA TYR A 374 -17.79 11.07 -20.36
C TYR A 374 -16.91 11.18 -19.12
N TRP A 375 -17.49 11.02 -17.92
CA TRP A 375 -16.67 11.07 -16.70
C TRP A 375 -15.78 9.84 -16.58
N LEU A 376 -16.25 8.66 -17.00
CA LEU A 376 -15.43 7.44 -17.04
C LEU A 376 -14.21 7.60 -17.96
N LEU A 377 -14.41 8.13 -19.18
CA LEU A 377 -13.32 8.39 -20.12
C LEU A 377 -12.35 9.45 -19.59
N GLY A 378 -12.87 10.52 -18.97
CA GLY A 378 -12.04 11.53 -18.32
C GLY A 378 -11.13 10.92 -17.24
N CYS A 379 -11.67 10.04 -16.39
CA CYS A 379 -10.90 9.32 -15.38
C CYS A 379 -9.83 8.41 -16.01
N ILE A 380 -10.16 7.65 -17.05
CA ILE A 380 -9.22 6.77 -17.76
C ILE A 380 -8.05 7.59 -18.33
N ILE A 381 -8.35 8.69 -19.02
CA ILE A 381 -7.31 9.53 -19.63
C ILE A 381 -6.41 10.17 -18.57
N ILE A 382 -6.99 10.77 -17.54
CA ILE A 382 -6.20 11.41 -16.45
C ILE A 382 -5.33 10.36 -15.76
N SER A 383 -5.88 9.19 -15.45
CA SER A 383 -5.16 8.11 -14.82
C SER A 383 -3.97 7.64 -15.66
N LEU A 384 -4.19 7.41 -16.94
CA LEU A 384 -3.15 6.97 -17.86
C LEU A 384 -2.03 8.01 -17.98
N VAL A 385 -2.40 9.28 -18.21
CA VAL A 385 -1.43 10.38 -18.37
C VAL A 385 -0.60 10.58 -17.11
N LEU A 386 -1.22 10.57 -15.92
CA LEU A 386 -0.49 10.73 -14.66
C LEU A 386 0.34 9.50 -14.29
N SER A 387 0.01 8.31 -14.79
CA SER A 387 0.82 7.11 -14.57
C SER A 387 2.18 7.16 -15.29
N TYR A 388 2.31 7.97 -16.34
CA TYR A 388 3.55 8.10 -17.09
C TYR A 388 4.68 8.82 -16.33
N GLY A 389 4.36 9.58 -15.28
CA GLY A 389 5.35 10.20 -14.40
C GLY A 389 6.43 10.96 -15.16
N LYS A 390 7.72 10.58 -14.99
CA LYS A 390 8.86 11.21 -15.68
C LYS A 390 8.80 11.10 -17.22
N ASN A 391 8.07 10.09 -17.75
CA ASN A 391 7.91 9.93 -19.18
C ASN A 391 6.92 10.95 -19.80
N MET A 392 6.23 11.73 -18.94
CA MET A 392 5.40 12.88 -19.31
C MET A 392 5.60 14.01 -18.29
N SER A 393 6.85 14.42 -18.10
CA SER A 393 7.32 15.32 -17.05
C SER A 393 6.50 16.62 -16.96
N PHE A 394 6.19 17.25 -18.09
CA PHE A 394 5.43 18.51 -18.12
C PHE A 394 4.13 18.46 -17.30
N ILE A 395 3.36 17.36 -17.40
CA ILE A 395 2.11 17.21 -16.64
C ILE A 395 2.43 16.81 -15.20
N THR A 396 3.39 15.92 -15.01
CA THR A 396 3.80 15.45 -13.67
C THR A 396 4.33 16.61 -12.82
N ASP A 397 5.15 17.48 -13.38
CA ASP A 397 5.69 18.67 -12.71
C ASP A 397 4.59 19.64 -12.29
N LEU A 398 3.58 19.85 -13.17
CA LEU A 398 2.41 20.65 -12.81
C LEU A 398 1.66 20.08 -11.60
N PHE A 399 1.50 18.75 -11.52
CA PHE A 399 0.84 18.12 -10.39
C PHE A 399 1.71 18.14 -9.12
N ILE A 400 3.00 17.86 -9.22
CA ILE A 400 3.94 17.88 -8.09
C ILE A 400 4.00 19.28 -7.46
N ASN A 401 4.06 20.33 -8.30
CA ASN A 401 4.25 21.70 -7.84
C ASN A 401 2.97 22.39 -7.38
N TYR A 402 1.82 22.10 -8.00
CA TYR A 402 0.60 22.88 -7.79
C TYR A 402 -0.57 22.06 -7.20
N PHE A 403 -0.57 20.73 -7.32
CA PHE A 403 -1.69 19.96 -6.82
C PHE A 403 -1.44 19.52 -5.36
N PRO A 404 -2.33 19.88 -4.42
CA PRO A 404 -2.10 19.65 -3.00
C PRO A 404 -1.79 18.18 -2.68
N PHE A 405 -0.76 17.92 -1.88
CA PHE A 405 -0.33 16.60 -1.41
C PHE A 405 0.21 15.63 -2.47
N TYR A 406 0.23 15.97 -3.75
CA TYR A 406 0.72 15.05 -4.78
C TYR A 406 2.19 14.65 -4.52
N ASN A 407 3.01 15.58 -4.06
CA ASN A 407 4.42 15.37 -3.69
C ASN A 407 4.65 14.58 -2.38
N LYS A 408 3.60 14.04 -1.77
CA LYS A 408 3.70 13.19 -0.56
C LYS A 408 3.61 11.70 -0.89
N PHE A 409 3.32 11.35 -2.12
CA PHE A 409 3.16 9.97 -2.59
C PHE A 409 4.22 9.62 -3.62
N ARG A 410 4.64 8.36 -3.61
CA ARG A 410 5.56 7.80 -4.62
C ARG A 410 4.84 6.81 -5.53
N ALA A 411 5.56 6.29 -6.54
CA ALA A 411 5.06 5.28 -7.46
C ALA A 411 3.78 5.75 -8.17
N VAL A 412 3.96 6.77 -9.00
CA VAL A 412 2.87 7.44 -9.76
C VAL A 412 2.07 6.46 -10.64
N SER A 413 2.68 5.36 -11.10
CA SER A 413 1.99 4.29 -11.84
C SER A 413 0.80 3.68 -11.07
N SER A 414 0.79 3.76 -9.74
CA SER A 414 -0.31 3.25 -8.91
C SER A 414 -1.66 3.92 -9.16
N ILE A 415 -1.70 5.09 -9.80
CA ILE A 415 -2.94 5.77 -10.21
C ILE A 415 -3.74 4.97 -11.25
N GLN A 416 -3.13 3.96 -11.88
CA GLN A 416 -3.82 3.05 -12.80
C GLN A 416 -5.02 2.33 -12.16
N VAL A 417 -5.10 2.26 -10.83
CA VAL A 417 -6.31 1.76 -10.14
C VAL A 417 -7.60 2.42 -10.63
N ILE A 418 -7.53 3.68 -11.06
CA ILE A 418 -8.67 4.42 -11.60
C ILE A 418 -9.14 3.81 -12.94
N LEU A 419 -8.21 3.56 -13.84
CA LEU A 419 -8.56 2.96 -15.14
C LEU A 419 -8.97 1.49 -14.99
N GLU A 420 -8.37 0.75 -14.07
CA GLU A 420 -8.76 -0.61 -13.71
C GLU A 420 -10.21 -0.71 -13.22
N LEU A 421 -10.72 0.34 -12.57
CA LEU A 421 -12.11 0.43 -12.17
C LEU A 421 -13.03 0.89 -13.31
N CYS A 422 -12.60 1.88 -14.10
CA CYS A 422 -13.46 2.53 -15.08
C CYS A 422 -13.63 1.74 -16.40
N ILE A 423 -12.59 1.04 -16.87
CA ILE A 423 -12.62 0.25 -18.10
C ILE A 423 -13.66 -0.88 -18.05
N PRO A 424 -13.72 -1.72 -16.99
CA PRO A 424 -14.76 -2.74 -16.85
C PRO A 424 -16.19 -2.19 -16.87
N VAL A 425 -16.43 -1.00 -16.30
CA VAL A 425 -17.75 -0.35 -16.34
C VAL A 425 -18.15 -0.04 -17.77
N LEU A 426 -17.25 0.55 -18.57
CA LEU A 426 -17.52 0.85 -19.99
C LEU A 426 -17.70 -0.43 -20.82
N ALA A 427 -16.90 -1.46 -20.55
CA ALA A 427 -17.05 -2.77 -21.16
C ALA A 427 -18.44 -3.36 -20.92
N ILE A 428 -18.94 -3.30 -19.68
CA ILE A 428 -20.29 -3.75 -19.33
C ILE A 428 -21.38 -2.86 -19.94
N TYR A 429 -21.17 -1.55 -20.05
CA TYR A 429 -22.12 -0.68 -20.75
C TYR A 429 -22.28 -1.05 -22.24
N SER A 430 -21.23 -1.53 -22.92
CA SER A 430 -21.34 -2.01 -24.31
C SER A 430 -22.27 -3.23 -24.40
N LEU A 431 -22.13 -4.21 -23.51
CA LEU A 431 -23.00 -5.39 -23.42
C LEU A 431 -24.43 -5.02 -23.03
N HIS A 432 -24.60 -4.14 -22.05
CA HIS A 432 -25.91 -3.63 -21.67
C HIS A 432 -26.62 -2.96 -22.84
N THR A 433 -25.89 -2.17 -23.62
CA THR A 433 -26.43 -1.51 -24.83
C THR A 433 -26.85 -2.53 -25.88
N ILE A 434 -26.06 -3.56 -26.16
CA ILE A 434 -26.39 -4.60 -27.14
C ILE A 434 -27.58 -5.44 -26.68
N ILE A 435 -27.66 -5.82 -25.42
CA ILE A 435 -28.67 -6.75 -24.90
C ILE A 435 -29.99 -6.07 -24.57
N ARG A 436 -29.98 -4.84 -24.02
CA ARG A 436 -31.16 -4.19 -23.45
C ARG A 436 -31.69 -3.00 -24.26
N GLN A 437 -30.82 -2.28 -24.98
CA GLN A 437 -31.23 -1.07 -25.70
C GLN A 437 -31.67 -1.31 -27.15
N ASN A 438 -31.69 -2.56 -27.63
CA ASN A 438 -32.13 -2.98 -28.95
C ASN A 438 -31.59 -2.09 -30.08
N LYS A 439 -30.29 -1.73 -30.02
CA LYS A 439 -29.67 -0.95 -31.10
C LYS A 439 -29.84 -1.62 -32.47
N PRO A 440 -29.99 -0.83 -33.54
CA PRO A 440 -30.11 -1.37 -34.92
C PRO A 440 -28.94 -2.30 -35.23
N LYS A 441 -29.25 -3.46 -35.84
CA LYS A 441 -28.23 -4.43 -36.25
C LYS A 441 -27.07 -3.81 -37.04
N LYS A 442 -27.38 -2.83 -37.90
CA LYS A 442 -26.39 -2.13 -38.71
C LYS A 442 -25.38 -1.34 -37.86
N GLU A 443 -25.86 -0.64 -36.83
CA GLU A 443 -24.99 0.11 -35.91
C GLU A 443 -24.06 -0.83 -35.13
N VAL A 444 -24.60 -1.91 -34.56
CA VAL A 444 -23.83 -2.90 -33.84
C VAL A 444 -22.76 -3.55 -34.72
N THR A 445 -23.12 -3.89 -35.98
CA THR A 445 -22.15 -4.43 -36.96
C THR A 445 -21.05 -3.44 -37.29
N ALA A 446 -21.42 -2.20 -37.55
CA ALA A 446 -20.44 -1.18 -37.88
C ALA A 446 -19.47 -0.95 -36.70
N ALA A 447 -19.97 -0.92 -35.47
CA ALA A 447 -19.16 -0.79 -34.29
C ALA A 447 -18.23 -2.00 -34.08
N LEU A 448 -18.74 -3.24 -34.20
CA LEU A 448 -17.92 -4.46 -34.11
C LEU A 448 -16.82 -4.50 -35.16
N ASN A 449 -17.14 -4.18 -36.44
CA ASN A 449 -16.16 -4.16 -37.52
C ASN A 449 -15.07 -3.09 -37.31
N LYS A 450 -15.46 -1.90 -36.81
CA LYS A 450 -14.49 -0.85 -36.46
C LYS A 450 -13.58 -1.32 -35.32
N THR A 451 -14.15 -1.92 -34.27
CA THR A 451 -13.36 -2.44 -33.14
C THR A 451 -12.40 -3.53 -33.62
N LEU A 452 -12.87 -4.50 -34.39
CA LEU A 452 -12.03 -5.53 -35.00
C LEU A 452 -10.91 -4.90 -35.84
N GLY A 453 -11.25 -3.97 -36.72
CA GLY A 453 -10.29 -3.28 -37.59
C GLY A 453 -9.18 -2.57 -36.83
N ILE A 454 -9.51 -1.90 -35.71
CA ILE A 454 -8.52 -1.25 -34.83
C ILE A 454 -7.53 -2.27 -34.27
N PHE A 455 -8.04 -3.39 -33.70
CA PHE A 455 -7.16 -4.42 -33.16
C PHE A 455 -6.33 -5.11 -34.24
N MET A 456 -6.93 -5.43 -35.39
CA MET A 456 -6.20 -6.06 -36.50
C MET A 456 -5.08 -5.16 -37.02
N LEU A 457 -5.35 -3.86 -37.18
CA LEU A 457 -4.35 -2.89 -37.61
C LEU A 457 -3.21 -2.81 -36.56
N LEU A 458 -3.56 -2.67 -35.29
CA LEU A 458 -2.57 -2.55 -34.22
C LEU A 458 -1.70 -3.80 -34.11
N LEU A 459 -2.30 -4.99 -34.06
CA LEU A 459 -1.57 -6.26 -33.99
C LEU A 459 -0.67 -6.49 -35.21
N THR A 460 -1.15 -6.10 -36.40
CA THR A 460 -0.34 -6.16 -37.63
C THR A 460 0.88 -5.23 -37.54
N VAL A 461 0.68 -3.98 -37.09
CA VAL A 461 1.77 -3.02 -36.92
C VAL A 461 2.78 -3.54 -35.89
N LEU A 462 2.33 -4.05 -34.74
CA LEU A 462 3.20 -4.59 -33.71
C LEU A 462 3.99 -5.81 -34.20
N TYR A 463 3.36 -6.71 -34.95
CA TYR A 463 4.04 -7.88 -35.50
C TYR A 463 5.18 -7.50 -36.46
N PHE A 464 4.96 -6.55 -37.35
CA PHE A 464 6.00 -6.08 -38.27
C PHE A 464 7.02 -5.11 -37.63
N SER A 465 6.78 -4.67 -36.39
CA SER A 465 7.74 -3.84 -35.65
C SER A 465 8.68 -4.62 -34.74
N ILE A 466 8.58 -5.94 -34.64
CA ILE A 466 9.40 -6.77 -33.74
C ILE A 466 10.88 -6.51 -33.97
N ASP A 467 11.34 -6.53 -35.23
CA ASP A 467 12.75 -6.32 -35.60
C ASP A 467 13.25 -4.89 -35.36
N LEU A 468 12.36 -3.94 -35.04
CA LEU A 468 12.69 -2.55 -34.72
C LEU A 468 12.87 -2.32 -33.20
N LEU A 469 12.52 -3.29 -32.38
CA LEU A 469 12.60 -3.23 -30.92
C LEU A 469 13.93 -3.88 -30.48
N ASP A 470 14.58 -3.28 -29.49
CA ASP A 470 15.88 -3.76 -29.01
C ASP A 470 15.79 -4.77 -27.86
N PHE A 471 14.60 -4.91 -27.26
CA PHE A 471 14.32 -5.80 -26.12
C PHE A 471 15.34 -5.69 -24.96
N LYS A 472 15.89 -4.47 -24.71
CA LYS A 472 16.87 -4.22 -23.66
C LYS A 472 16.19 -3.68 -22.41
N GLY A 473 16.50 -4.29 -21.26
CA GLY A 473 16.03 -3.87 -19.94
C GLY A 473 17.05 -3.00 -19.20
N VAL A 474 16.59 -2.22 -18.24
CA VAL A 474 17.45 -1.34 -17.41
C VAL A 474 18.45 -2.18 -16.59
N SER A 475 18.09 -3.38 -16.16
CA SER A 475 18.93 -4.28 -15.37
C SER A 475 19.90 -5.14 -16.20
N ASP A 476 19.90 -5.04 -17.54
CA ASP A 476 20.69 -5.91 -18.41
C ASP A 476 22.22 -5.78 -18.17
N SER A 477 22.72 -4.59 -17.79
CA SER A 477 24.13 -4.39 -17.46
C SER A 477 24.59 -5.26 -16.29
N MET A 478 23.77 -5.39 -15.25
CA MET A 478 24.08 -6.22 -14.08
C MET A 478 24.18 -7.71 -14.47
N TYR A 479 23.30 -8.17 -15.36
CA TYR A 479 23.32 -9.57 -15.83
C TYR A 479 24.43 -9.83 -16.86
N LEU A 480 24.82 -8.81 -17.63
CA LEU A 480 25.99 -8.86 -18.49
C LEU A 480 27.26 -9.13 -17.69
N ASP A 481 27.44 -8.39 -16.60
CA ASP A 481 28.59 -8.54 -15.71
C ASP A 481 28.61 -9.90 -15.00
N ALA A 482 27.43 -10.43 -14.63
CA ALA A 482 27.30 -11.70 -13.90
C ALA A 482 27.41 -12.94 -14.80
N TYR A 483 26.79 -12.95 -15.98
CA TYR A 483 26.60 -14.14 -16.82
C TYR A 483 27.16 -14.01 -18.24
N GLY A 484 27.65 -12.84 -18.62
CA GLY A 484 28.22 -12.56 -19.93
C GLY A 484 27.22 -12.32 -21.07
N PRO A 485 27.73 -11.97 -22.28
CA PRO A 485 26.87 -11.54 -23.39
C PRO A 485 25.96 -12.66 -23.94
N GLY A 486 26.42 -13.91 -23.93
CA GLY A 486 25.65 -15.05 -24.45
C GLY A 486 24.34 -15.29 -23.68
N TYR A 487 24.33 -15.04 -22.37
CA TYR A 487 23.10 -15.08 -21.58
C TYR A 487 22.14 -13.98 -21.98
N LEU A 488 22.64 -12.74 -22.16
CA LEU A 488 21.80 -11.64 -22.58
C LEU A 488 21.15 -11.84 -23.96
N ASP A 489 21.87 -12.42 -24.88
CA ASP A 489 21.32 -12.74 -26.20
C ASP A 489 20.23 -13.80 -26.09
N ALA A 490 20.42 -14.84 -25.27
CA ALA A 490 19.39 -15.84 -24.98
C ALA A 490 18.17 -15.22 -24.28
N LEU A 491 18.37 -14.34 -23.29
CA LEU A 491 17.30 -13.63 -22.60
C LEU A 491 16.49 -12.74 -23.53
N ARG A 492 17.13 -12.05 -24.48
CA ARG A 492 16.43 -11.26 -25.50
C ARG A 492 15.56 -12.11 -26.39
N LEU A 493 16.04 -13.29 -26.79
CA LEU A 493 15.22 -14.25 -27.54
C LEU A 493 14.01 -14.72 -26.73
N ASP A 494 14.16 -14.97 -25.42
CA ASP A 494 13.04 -15.27 -24.55
C ASP A 494 12.02 -14.11 -24.46
N ARG A 495 12.46 -12.85 -24.38
CA ARG A 495 11.60 -11.67 -24.44
C ARG A 495 10.84 -11.56 -25.77
N ILE A 496 11.49 -11.85 -26.88
CA ILE A 496 10.85 -11.90 -28.21
C ILE A 496 9.78 -13.00 -28.25
N ASN A 497 10.11 -14.20 -27.76
CA ASN A 497 9.18 -15.33 -27.72
C ASN A 497 7.92 -15.00 -26.87
N LEU A 498 8.09 -14.31 -25.73
CA LEU A 498 6.99 -13.85 -24.90
C LEU A 498 6.11 -12.84 -25.63
N PHE A 499 6.74 -11.87 -26.30
CA PHE A 499 6.06 -10.84 -27.09
C PHE A 499 5.21 -11.48 -28.20
N GLU A 500 5.79 -12.36 -29.02
CA GLU A 500 5.10 -13.06 -30.11
C GLU A 500 3.95 -13.95 -29.60
N THR A 501 4.19 -14.71 -28.54
CA THR A 501 3.18 -15.57 -27.93
C THR A 501 1.95 -14.77 -27.48
N ASP A 502 2.18 -13.62 -26.86
CA ASP A 502 1.08 -12.78 -26.35
C ASP A 502 0.40 -11.97 -27.46
N LEU A 503 1.08 -11.65 -28.55
CA LEU A 503 0.43 -11.14 -29.77
C LEU A 503 -0.55 -12.17 -30.36
N ILE A 504 -0.10 -13.42 -30.51
CA ILE A 504 -0.93 -14.53 -31.03
C ILE A 504 -2.12 -14.77 -30.09
N ARG A 505 -1.86 -14.83 -28.77
CA ARG A 505 -2.90 -14.96 -27.78
C ARG A 505 -3.96 -13.84 -27.90
N THR A 506 -3.52 -12.61 -27.98
CA THR A 506 -4.37 -11.44 -28.12
C THR A 506 -5.22 -11.51 -29.39
N PHE A 507 -4.60 -11.89 -30.52
CA PHE A 507 -5.31 -12.10 -31.78
C PHE A 507 -6.44 -13.13 -31.64
N ILE A 508 -6.16 -14.29 -31.02
CA ILE A 508 -7.15 -15.35 -30.81
C ILE A 508 -8.33 -14.85 -30.00
N TYR A 509 -8.11 -14.19 -28.86
CA TYR A 509 -9.19 -13.67 -28.03
C TYR A 509 -9.98 -12.53 -28.69
N VAL A 510 -9.34 -11.69 -29.49
CA VAL A 510 -10.03 -10.65 -30.30
C VAL A 510 -11.00 -11.32 -31.29
N ILE A 511 -10.54 -12.34 -32.03
CA ILE A 511 -11.39 -13.06 -32.99
C ILE A 511 -12.52 -13.79 -32.26
N LEU A 512 -12.26 -14.48 -31.15
CA LEU A 512 -13.29 -15.17 -30.38
C LEU A 512 -14.34 -14.19 -29.83
N SER A 513 -13.92 -13.05 -29.30
CA SER A 513 -14.84 -12.00 -28.82
C SER A 513 -15.72 -11.46 -29.94
N PHE A 514 -15.13 -11.17 -31.09
CA PHE A 514 -15.87 -10.73 -32.27
C PHE A 514 -16.87 -11.79 -32.75
N LEU A 515 -16.49 -13.06 -32.82
CA LEU A 515 -17.35 -14.16 -33.28
C LEU A 515 -18.55 -14.35 -32.33
N VAL A 516 -18.31 -14.42 -31.03
CA VAL A 516 -19.36 -14.63 -30.02
C VAL A 516 -20.41 -13.49 -30.09
N LEU A 517 -19.96 -12.23 -30.18
CA LEU A 517 -20.84 -11.08 -30.31
C LEU A 517 -21.57 -11.06 -31.65
N SER A 518 -20.93 -11.49 -32.73
CA SER A 518 -21.54 -11.58 -34.09
C SER A 518 -22.61 -12.66 -34.14
N ILE A 519 -22.40 -13.83 -33.55
CA ILE A 519 -23.35 -14.92 -33.44
C ILE A 519 -24.58 -14.48 -32.61
N TYR A 520 -24.37 -13.80 -31.50
CA TYR A 520 -25.46 -13.23 -30.71
C TYR A 520 -26.29 -12.21 -31.49
N LYS A 521 -25.60 -11.28 -32.18
CA LYS A 521 -26.27 -10.30 -33.04
C LYS A 521 -27.09 -10.98 -34.17
N GLY A 522 -26.62 -12.12 -34.68
CA GLY A 522 -27.32 -12.97 -35.61
C GLY A 522 -28.61 -13.61 -35.06
N LYS A 523 -28.85 -13.48 -33.72
CA LYS A 523 -29.93 -14.12 -32.95
C LYS A 523 -29.84 -15.66 -32.91
N VAL A 524 -28.65 -16.21 -33.10
CA VAL A 524 -28.39 -17.66 -33.03
C VAL A 524 -28.37 -18.14 -31.59
N ILE A 525 -27.88 -17.29 -30.66
CA ILE A 525 -27.78 -17.61 -29.24
C ILE A 525 -28.55 -16.61 -28.38
N SER A 526 -28.98 -17.06 -27.18
CA SER A 526 -29.68 -16.20 -26.21
C SER A 526 -28.70 -15.30 -25.43
N SER A 527 -29.23 -14.28 -24.76
CA SER A 527 -28.40 -13.40 -23.89
C SER A 527 -27.72 -14.15 -22.75
N ASN A 528 -28.34 -15.20 -22.21
CA ASN A 528 -27.71 -16.02 -21.16
C ASN A 528 -26.51 -16.81 -21.70
N VAL A 529 -26.65 -17.36 -22.91
CA VAL A 529 -25.55 -18.08 -23.58
C VAL A 529 -24.42 -17.12 -23.91
N LEU A 530 -24.74 -15.91 -24.42
CA LEU A 530 -23.71 -14.87 -24.62
C LEU A 530 -22.92 -14.56 -23.35
N ILE A 531 -23.63 -14.29 -22.25
CA ILE A 531 -23.00 -13.97 -20.95
C ILE A 531 -22.13 -15.15 -20.47
N LEU A 532 -22.62 -16.37 -20.62
CA LEU A 532 -21.85 -17.58 -20.24
C LEU A 532 -20.59 -17.72 -21.12
N LEU A 533 -20.67 -17.54 -22.41
CA LEU A 533 -19.51 -17.64 -23.31
C LEU A 533 -18.48 -16.56 -22.99
N LEU A 534 -18.92 -15.31 -22.74
CA LEU A 534 -18.02 -14.22 -22.34
C LEU A 534 -17.41 -14.48 -20.95
N LEU A 535 -18.17 -15.04 -20.00
CA LEU A 535 -17.65 -15.44 -18.70
C LEU A 535 -16.54 -16.48 -18.85
N ILE A 536 -16.75 -17.48 -19.68
CA ILE A 536 -15.74 -18.50 -19.97
C ILE A 536 -14.50 -17.86 -20.59
N LEU A 537 -14.66 -17.04 -21.63
CA LEU A 537 -13.53 -16.38 -22.31
C LEU A 537 -12.72 -15.51 -21.37
N VAL A 538 -13.37 -14.66 -20.57
CA VAL A 538 -12.68 -13.78 -19.62
C VAL A 538 -12.03 -14.57 -18.49
N SER A 539 -12.69 -15.61 -17.99
CA SER A 539 -12.10 -16.45 -16.94
C SER A 539 -10.84 -17.15 -17.44
N PHE A 540 -10.87 -17.71 -18.65
CA PHE A 540 -9.66 -18.28 -19.24
C PHE A 540 -8.60 -17.22 -19.54
N ASP A 541 -8.98 -16.05 -20.01
CA ASP A 541 -8.05 -14.96 -20.32
C ASP A 541 -7.35 -14.46 -19.04
N LEU A 542 -8.09 -14.10 -18.00
CA LEU A 542 -7.53 -13.47 -16.80
C LEU A 542 -6.96 -14.51 -15.81
N ILE A 543 -7.68 -15.60 -15.52
CA ILE A 543 -7.24 -16.55 -14.49
C ILE A 543 -6.02 -17.32 -14.93
N SER A 544 -5.97 -17.75 -16.22
CA SER A 544 -4.77 -18.45 -16.72
C SER A 544 -3.52 -17.55 -16.67
N PHE A 545 -3.69 -16.26 -16.96
CA PHE A 545 -2.60 -15.31 -16.90
C PHE A 545 -2.16 -15.02 -15.45
N ASN A 546 -3.12 -14.77 -14.55
CA ASN A 546 -2.85 -14.51 -13.14
C ASN A 546 -2.13 -15.67 -12.46
N ASN A 547 -2.44 -16.92 -12.83
CA ASN A 547 -1.81 -18.11 -12.28
C ASN A 547 -0.31 -18.23 -12.58
N ASN A 548 0.24 -17.44 -13.52
CA ASN A 548 1.70 -17.38 -13.71
C ASN A 548 2.40 -16.68 -12.53
N TYR A 549 1.70 -15.78 -11.85
CA TYR A 549 2.26 -14.87 -10.83
C TYR A 549 1.74 -15.15 -9.42
N VAL A 550 0.45 -15.45 -9.29
CA VAL A 550 -0.17 -15.71 -7.99
C VAL A 550 -0.94 -17.03 -8.06
N ASN A 551 -0.36 -18.07 -7.46
CA ASN A 551 -0.86 -19.43 -7.50
C ASN A 551 -0.61 -20.17 -6.19
N SER A 552 -0.86 -21.48 -6.14
CA SER A 552 -0.69 -22.31 -4.93
C SER A 552 0.75 -22.34 -4.40
N ASN A 553 1.77 -22.11 -5.24
CA ASN A 553 3.18 -22.10 -4.80
C ASN A 553 3.52 -20.89 -3.92
N ASN A 554 2.68 -19.83 -3.93
CA ASN A 554 2.83 -18.69 -3.05
C ASN A 554 2.32 -18.97 -1.62
N PHE A 555 1.73 -20.15 -1.38
CA PHE A 555 1.20 -20.52 -0.08
C PHE A 555 2.19 -21.42 0.69
N VAL A 556 2.21 -21.23 1.99
CA VAL A 556 3.05 -21.98 2.91
C VAL A 556 2.26 -22.36 4.16
N LYS A 557 2.76 -23.33 4.93
CA LYS A 557 2.17 -23.68 6.21
C LYS A 557 2.05 -22.43 7.11
N ALA A 558 0.94 -22.29 7.81
CA ALA A 558 0.60 -21.11 8.60
C ALA A 558 1.70 -20.68 9.58
N ASN A 559 2.42 -21.65 10.18
CA ASN A 559 3.50 -21.35 11.11
C ASN A 559 4.66 -20.54 10.50
N LYS A 560 4.95 -20.70 9.19
CA LYS A 560 6.00 -19.93 8.50
C LYS A 560 5.65 -18.44 8.35
N VAL A 561 4.36 -18.08 8.43
CA VAL A 561 3.89 -16.70 8.37
C VAL A 561 3.65 -16.14 9.77
N GLU A 562 3.15 -16.97 10.69
CA GLU A 562 2.83 -16.57 12.08
C GLU A 562 4.08 -16.41 12.94
N VAL A 563 5.08 -17.28 12.74
CA VAL A 563 6.37 -17.25 13.40
C VAL A 563 7.45 -17.19 12.32
N PRO A 564 7.65 -16.00 11.70
CA PRO A 564 8.47 -15.89 10.48
C PRO A 564 9.96 -16.06 10.75
N TYR A 565 10.39 -15.90 11.99
CA TYR A 565 11.78 -15.96 12.37
C TYR A 565 12.04 -16.99 13.48
N VAL A 566 13.14 -17.70 13.35
CA VAL A 566 13.69 -18.61 14.37
C VAL A 566 14.99 -18.02 14.88
N ALA A 567 15.14 -17.99 16.21
CA ALA A 567 16.36 -17.53 16.84
C ALA A 567 17.52 -18.48 16.51
N ASN A 568 18.64 -17.92 16.08
CA ASN A 568 19.89 -18.66 15.92
C ASN A 568 20.76 -18.53 17.20
N GLU A 569 21.95 -19.12 17.20
CA GLU A 569 22.86 -19.10 18.36
C GLU A 569 23.25 -17.68 18.76
N ALA A 570 23.44 -16.76 17.80
CA ALA A 570 23.71 -15.36 18.07
C ALA A 570 22.53 -14.70 18.79
N ASP A 571 21.30 -14.89 18.31
CA ASP A 571 20.11 -14.35 18.95
C ASP A 571 19.94 -14.89 20.37
N ILE A 572 20.14 -16.22 20.57
CA ILE A 572 20.01 -16.87 21.87
C ILE A 572 21.03 -16.32 22.85
N SER A 573 22.27 -16.09 22.40
CA SER A 573 23.34 -15.53 23.28
C SER A 573 22.98 -14.10 23.72
N ILE A 574 22.46 -13.26 22.85
CA ILE A 574 22.04 -11.89 23.13
C ILE A 574 20.81 -11.86 24.05
N LEU A 575 19.83 -12.75 23.87
CA LEU A 575 18.63 -12.83 24.71
C LEU A 575 18.91 -13.16 26.19
N ASN A 576 20.07 -13.69 26.51
CA ASN A 576 20.50 -13.89 27.89
C ASN A 576 20.85 -12.57 28.62
N ASP A 577 21.12 -11.49 27.89
CA ASP A 577 21.34 -10.16 28.43
C ASP A 577 20.02 -9.41 28.63
N THR A 578 19.61 -9.21 29.87
CA THR A 578 18.33 -8.55 30.20
C THR A 578 18.44 -7.03 30.33
N THR A 579 19.59 -6.43 30.04
CA THR A 579 19.76 -4.98 30.03
C THR A 579 19.16 -4.35 28.80
N LYS A 580 18.88 -3.04 28.80
CA LYS A 580 18.37 -2.33 27.61
C LYS A 580 19.54 -1.89 26.75
N PHE A 581 19.58 -2.36 25.51
CA PHE A 581 20.61 -2.05 24.50
C PHE A 581 20.01 -2.18 23.11
N ARG A 582 20.80 -1.88 22.08
CA ARG A 582 20.43 -2.09 20.67
C ARG A 582 21.37 -3.07 19.99
N VAL A 583 20.84 -3.68 18.92
CA VAL A 583 21.53 -4.68 18.10
C VAL A 583 21.59 -4.16 16.65
N LEU A 584 22.73 -4.37 16.01
CA LEU A 584 22.91 -4.19 14.57
C LEU A 584 23.22 -5.56 13.94
N ASP A 585 22.28 -6.08 13.16
CA ASP A 585 22.45 -7.31 12.40
C ASP A 585 22.96 -6.98 10.99
N LEU A 586 24.17 -7.42 10.68
CA LEU A 586 24.85 -7.24 9.39
C LEU A 586 24.72 -8.47 8.48
N THR A 587 24.05 -9.52 8.93
CA THR A 587 24.00 -10.80 8.20
C THR A 587 22.83 -10.86 7.23
N ILE A 588 21.75 -10.12 7.48
CA ILE A 588 20.49 -10.22 6.77
C ILE A 588 19.77 -8.87 6.68
N ASN A 589 19.33 -8.53 5.49
CA ASN A 589 18.49 -7.34 5.28
C ASN A 589 17.01 -7.68 5.58
N SER A 590 16.67 -7.84 6.85
CA SER A 590 15.32 -8.17 7.30
C SER A 590 15.03 -7.57 8.68
N THR A 591 13.79 -7.74 9.14
CA THR A 591 13.37 -7.33 10.49
C THR A 591 13.53 -8.43 11.55
N LYS A 592 14.40 -9.41 11.32
CA LYS A 592 14.70 -10.46 12.30
C LYS A 592 15.26 -9.89 13.59
N ALA A 593 16.19 -8.93 13.49
CA ALA A 593 16.71 -8.25 14.66
C ALA A 593 15.61 -7.49 15.43
N SER A 594 14.66 -6.86 14.73
CA SER A 594 13.50 -6.22 15.37
C SER A 594 12.54 -7.22 16.04
N TYR A 595 12.50 -8.47 15.54
CA TYR A 595 11.65 -9.52 16.10
C TYR A 595 12.17 -10.04 17.47
N PHE A 596 13.49 -10.11 17.64
CA PHE A 596 14.11 -10.65 18.85
C PHE A 596 14.70 -9.58 19.77
N HIS A 597 15.10 -8.42 19.25
CA HIS A 597 15.90 -7.40 19.93
C HIS A 597 15.42 -5.98 19.61
N ASN A 598 15.96 -4.99 20.34
CA ASN A 598 15.85 -3.60 19.96
C ASN A 598 16.83 -3.31 18.82
N SER A 599 16.32 -3.12 17.61
CA SER A 599 17.14 -2.96 16.41
C SER A 599 17.37 -1.48 16.05
N VAL A 600 18.56 -1.16 15.57
CA VAL A 600 18.83 0.12 14.89
C VAL A 600 18.30 0.14 13.46
N LEU A 601 18.00 -1.01 12.90
CA LEU A 601 17.41 -1.14 11.57
C LEU A 601 15.90 -1.43 11.67
N GLY A 602 15.24 -1.45 10.52
CA GLY A 602 13.80 -1.77 10.40
C GLY A 602 13.35 -1.64 8.95
N TYR A 603 12.09 -1.95 8.71
CA TYR A 603 11.49 -1.94 7.37
C TYR A 603 10.24 -1.06 7.35
N HIS A 604 10.37 0.23 7.03
CA HIS A 604 9.26 1.16 6.95
C HIS A 604 9.51 2.31 5.97
N ALA A 605 8.50 2.65 5.17
CA ALA A 605 8.60 3.69 4.15
C ALA A 605 8.59 5.13 4.72
N ALA A 606 8.04 5.35 5.91
CA ALA A 606 7.98 6.64 6.58
C ALA A 606 8.73 6.57 7.91
N LYS A 607 10.05 6.75 7.85
CA LYS A 607 10.92 6.83 9.02
C LYS A 607 10.88 8.23 9.64
N LEU A 608 11.27 8.39 10.89
CA LEU A 608 11.56 9.71 11.46
C LEU A 608 12.68 10.37 10.65
N SER A 609 12.51 11.61 10.20
CA SER A 609 13.42 12.25 9.24
C SER A 609 14.84 12.40 9.80
N ASN A 610 15.00 12.77 11.06
CA ASN A 610 16.29 12.89 11.71
C ASN A 610 17.00 11.54 11.86
N TYR A 611 16.22 10.47 12.13
CA TYR A 611 16.80 9.12 12.18
C TYR A 611 17.17 8.60 10.79
N ASP A 612 16.38 8.88 9.76
CA ASP A 612 16.70 8.52 8.38
C ASP A 612 18.00 9.20 7.91
N ALA A 613 18.25 10.43 8.38
CA ALA A 613 19.53 11.11 8.14
C ALA A 613 20.68 10.37 8.86
N LEU A 614 20.55 10.02 10.14
CA LEU A 614 21.57 9.21 10.84
C LEU A 614 21.82 7.87 10.12
N LEU A 615 20.75 7.23 9.62
CA LEU A 615 20.85 5.99 8.87
C LEU A 615 21.70 6.16 7.61
N LYS A 616 21.43 7.20 6.82
CA LYS A 616 22.12 7.47 5.54
C LYS A 616 23.56 7.94 5.74
N PHE A 617 23.81 8.81 6.71
CA PHE A 617 25.14 9.40 6.90
C PHE A 617 26.10 8.44 7.60
N TYR A 618 25.61 7.66 8.58
CA TYR A 618 26.44 6.97 9.54
C TYR A 618 26.13 5.48 9.73
N ILE A 619 24.88 5.12 10.03
CA ILE A 619 24.54 3.74 10.42
C ILE A 619 24.81 2.77 9.27
N SER A 620 24.41 3.14 8.01
CA SER A 620 24.68 2.32 6.82
C SER A 620 26.16 2.15 6.48
N LYS A 621 27.01 3.01 7.03
CA LYS A 621 28.49 2.96 6.90
C LYS A 621 29.18 2.35 8.10
N ASN A 622 28.43 1.80 9.07
CA ASN A 622 28.94 1.25 10.32
C ASN A 622 29.82 2.23 11.12
N HIS A 623 29.44 3.53 11.14
CA HIS A 623 30.24 4.56 11.83
C HIS A 623 30.17 4.38 13.36
N MET A 624 31.25 3.87 13.95
CA MET A 624 31.30 3.44 15.34
C MET A 624 30.93 4.51 16.37
N PRO A 625 31.38 5.79 16.29
CA PRO A 625 30.97 6.81 17.25
C PRO A 625 29.46 7.00 17.34
N VAL A 626 28.75 6.99 16.20
CA VAL A 626 27.28 7.10 16.17
C VAL A 626 26.62 5.82 16.68
N LEU A 627 27.15 4.64 16.36
CA LEU A 627 26.63 3.38 16.88
C LEU A 627 26.82 3.27 18.40
N ASN A 628 27.96 3.77 18.93
CA ASN A 628 28.21 3.83 20.35
C ASN A 628 27.23 4.73 21.10
N MET A 629 26.94 5.93 20.57
CA MET A 629 25.96 6.85 21.17
C MET A 629 24.52 6.31 21.09
N LEU A 630 24.21 5.47 20.09
CA LEU A 630 22.93 4.76 20.00
C LEU A 630 22.86 3.53 20.92
N ASN A 631 23.88 3.29 21.76
CA ASN A 631 23.98 2.12 22.65
C ASN A 631 23.87 0.78 21.89
N VAL A 632 24.55 0.67 20.72
CA VAL A 632 24.65 -0.60 20.00
C VAL A 632 25.66 -1.48 20.74
N LYS A 633 25.16 -2.37 21.60
CA LYS A 633 25.97 -3.24 22.42
C LYS A 633 26.38 -4.54 21.71
N TYR A 634 25.56 -5.00 20.74
CA TYR A 634 25.84 -6.21 20.01
C TYR A 634 25.76 -5.97 18.51
N PHE A 635 26.71 -6.58 17.79
CA PHE A 635 26.69 -6.78 16.36
C PHE A 635 26.44 -8.25 16.07
N ILE A 636 25.56 -8.56 15.12
CA ILE A 636 25.47 -9.90 14.56
C ILE A 636 26.18 -9.87 13.20
N SER A 637 27.23 -10.63 13.04
CA SER A 637 28.03 -10.73 11.82
C SER A 637 28.31 -12.19 11.51
N LYS A 638 28.76 -12.50 10.31
CA LYS A 638 29.20 -13.85 9.93
C LYS A 638 30.60 -14.10 10.48
N ASN A 639 30.80 -15.26 11.08
CA ASN A 639 32.10 -15.75 11.46
C ASN A 639 32.83 -16.40 10.28
N ASP A 640 34.04 -16.93 10.49
CA ASP A 640 34.86 -17.56 9.47
C ASP A 640 34.19 -18.78 8.80
N ASN A 641 33.18 -19.37 9.42
CA ASN A 641 32.40 -20.49 8.91
C ASN A 641 31.10 -20.04 8.24
N ASP A 642 30.96 -18.73 7.92
CA ASP A 642 29.76 -18.12 7.33
C ASP A 642 28.48 -18.25 8.18
N GLN A 643 28.63 -18.49 9.50
CA GLN A 643 27.53 -18.61 10.45
C GLN A 643 27.35 -17.30 11.23
N PRO A 644 26.10 -16.87 11.53
CA PRO A 644 25.83 -15.69 12.35
C PRO A 644 26.36 -15.86 13.76
N GLU A 645 27.15 -14.89 14.21
CA GLU A 645 27.74 -14.83 15.55
C GLU A 645 27.54 -13.43 16.17
N ALA A 646 27.37 -13.36 17.49
CA ALA A 646 27.20 -12.13 18.24
C ALA A 646 28.53 -11.60 18.76
N PHE A 647 28.86 -10.35 18.44
CA PHE A 647 30.07 -9.65 18.89
C PHE A 647 29.69 -8.51 19.83
N ILE A 648 30.33 -8.42 20.96
CA ILE A 648 30.09 -7.36 21.95
C ILE A 648 30.86 -6.09 21.56
N ASN A 649 30.16 -4.95 21.58
CA ASN A 649 30.77 -3.63 21.49
C ASN A 649 30.99 -3.04 22.88
N GLU A 650 32.20 -3.13 23.38
CA GLU A 650 32.57 -2.61 24.69
C GLU A 650 32.56 -1.07 24.78
N ASN A 651 32.53 -0.39 23.61
CA ASN A 651 32.51 1.08 23.54
C ASN A 651 31.08 1.66 23.48
N ALA A 652 30.05 0.84 23.61
CA ALA A 652 28.67 1.33 23.68
C ALA A 652 28.53 2.24 24.92
N GLN A 653 27.91 3.44 24.71
CA GLN A 653 27.89 4.48 25.76
C GLN A 653 26.81 4.26 26.83
N GLY A 654 26.01 3.18 26.70
CA GLY A 654 24.94 2.86 27.63
C GLY A 654 23.64 3.65 27.32
N ASN A 655 22.73 3.59 28.31
CA ASN A 655 21.38 4.18 28.11
C ASN A 655 21.36 5.69 28.33
N ALA A 656 22.30 6.24 29.13
CA ALA A 656 22.42 7.67 29.34
C ALA A 656 23.78 8.01 29.96
N TRP A 657 24.27 9.22 29.71
CA TRP A 657 25.56 9.70 30.25
C TRP A 657 25.57 11.21 30.39
N PHE A 658 26.49 11.75 31.22
CA PHE A 658 26.77 13.17 31.34
C PHE A 658 27.80 13.62 30.30
N ILE A 659 27.64 14.83 29.75
CA ILE A 659 28.61 15.44 28.83
C ILE A 659 29.33 16.63 29.48
N GLU A 660 30.52 16.94 28.96
CA GLU A 660 31.35 18.11 29.35
C GLU A 660 31.02 19.32 28.51
N ASP A 661 30.77 19.15 27.21
CA ASP A 661 30.57 20.24 26.26
C ASP A 661 29.25 20.11 25.50
N LEU A 662 28.44 21.16 25.49
CA LEU A 662 27.27 21.31 24.66
C LEU A 662 27.54 22.41 23.63
N TYR A 663 27.50 22.09 22.36
CA TYR A 663 27.75 23.03 21.26
C TYR A 663 26.45 23.48 20.61
N ASN A 664 26.30 24.80 20.41
CA ASN A 664 25.22 25.36 19.60
C ASN A 664 25.68 25.45 18.14
N LEU A 665 24.93 24.86 17.23
CA LEU A 665 25.16 24.93 15.79
C LEU A 665 23.99 25.65 15.10
N LYS A 666 24.25 26.26 13.93
CA LYS A 666 23.29 27.16 13.26
C LYS A 666 22.06 26.41 12.74
N ASN A 667 22.23 25.17 12.28
CA ASN A 667 21.19 24.38 11.65
C ASN A 667 21.49 22.87 11.74
N GLN A 668 20.51 22.06 11.38
CA GLN A 668 20.63 20.59 11.44
C GLN A 668 21.64 20.01 10.42
N ASN A 669 21.94 20.73 9.32
CA ASN A 669 22.98 20.29 8.38
C ASN A 669 24.37 20.36 9.04
N GLU A 670 24.67 21.45 9.78
CA GLU A 670 25.90 21.54 10.57
C GLU A 670 25.92 20.49 11.68
N ALA A 671 24.77 20.28 12.36
CA ALA A 671 24.67 19.33 13.46
C ALA A 671 24.97 17.89 13.01
N ILE A 672 24.43 17.46 11.86
CA ILE A 672 24.71 16.09 11.41
C ILE A 672 26.16 15.91 10.99
N LEU A 673 26.78 16.90 10.34
CA LEU A 673 28.18 16.81 9.95
C LEU A 673 29.14 16.82 11.16
N ALA A 674 28.80 17.56 12.22
CA ALA A 674 29.60 17.63 13.42
C ALA A 674 29.73 16.28 14.18
N LEU A 675 28.79 15.35 13.99
CA LEU A 675 28.84 14.03 14.62
C LEU A 675 30.04 13.17 14.19
N ASP A 676 30.64 13.50 13.05
CA ASP A 676 31.84 12.81 12.55
C ASP A 676 33.13 13.24 13.26
N THR A 677 33.16 14.47 13.74
CA THR A 677 34.39 15.10 14.24
C THR A 677 34.44 15.23 15.76
N LEU A 678 33.31 15.17 16.43
CA LEU A 678 33.20 15.37 17.87
C LEU A 678 33.33 14.06 18.64
N ASN A 679 33.89 14.16 19.85
CA ASN A 679 33.85 13.07 20.81
C ASN A 679 32.44 12.99 21.44
N LEU A 680 31.58 12.17 20.87
CA LEU A 680 30.17 12.03 21.29
C LEU A 680 30.01 11.45 22.72
N LYS A 681 31.08 10.98 23.38
CA LYS A 681 31.07 10.55 24.78
C LYS A 681 31.05 11.74 25.71
N ASN A 682 31.78 12.79 25.35
CA ASN A 682 31.98 13.96 26.22
C ASN A 682 31.23 15.20 25.68
N SER A 683 30.76 15.17 24.44
CA SER A 683 30.17 16.34 23.79
C SER A 683 28.84 16.01 23.15
N ALA A 684 27.97 17.02 23.07
CA ALA A 684 26.75 16.97 22.32
C ALA A 684 26.53 18.26 21.50
N VAL A 685 25.70 18.16 20.47
CA VAL A 685 25.32 19.28 19.61
C VAL A 685 23.83 19.55 19.69
N SER A 686 23.44 20.81 19.66
CA SER A 686 22.07 21.27 19.55
C SER A 686 21.97 22.48 18.63
N THR A 687 20.85 22.66 17.98
CA THR A 687 20.54 23.85 17.16
C THR A 687 19.66 24.85 17.90
N LYS A 688 19.24 24.52 19.13
CA LYS A 688 18.29 25.32 19.92
C LYS A 688 18.83 25.80 21.26
N LEU A 689 19.79 25.05 21.82
CA LEU A 689 20.39 25.36 23.10
C LEU A 689 21.62 26.24 22.92
N LYS A 690 21.98 27.04 23.94
CA LYS A 690 23.24 27.79 23.96
C LYS A 690 24.40 26.82 24.23
N SER A 691 25.60 27.16 23.73
CA SER A 691 26.81 26.43 24.10
C SER A 691 27.08 26.60 25.60
N GLU A 692 27.41 25.50 26.25
CA GLU A 692 27.65 25.44 27.70
C GLU A 692 28.65 24.34 28.02
N ASN A 693 29.48 24.58 29.04
CA ASN A 693 30.46 23.61 29.51
C ASN A 693 30.06 23.15 30.92
N PHE A 694 30.22 21.86 31.19
CA PHE A 694 29.84 21.23 32.45
C PHE A 694 31.02 20.52 33.07
N ASN A 695 31.10 20.60 34.39
CA ASN A 695 32.08 19.82 35.16
C ASN A 695 31.47 18.47 35.50
N VAL A 696 31.94 17.40 34.85
CA VAL A 696 31.46 16.04 35.11
C VAL A 696 32.39 15.40 36.16
N SER A 697 31.86 15.17 37.35
CA SER A 697 32.64 14.51 38.39
C SER A 697 32.86 13.04 38.06
N ALA A 698 34.03 12.48 38.49
CA ALA A 698 34.34 11.07 38.26
C ALA A 698 33.33 10.09 38.93
N ASN A 699 32.55 10.56 39.88
CA ASN A 699 31.52 9.77 40.59
C ASN A 699 30.10 10.04 40.05
N ALA A 700 29.97 10.80 38.95
CA ALA A 700 28.69 11.02 38.35
C ALA A 700 28.16 9.71 37.74
N LYS A 701 26.93 9.35 38.05
CA LYS A 701 26.25 8.15 37.52
C LYS A 701 24.87 8.50 37.00
N LEU A 702 24.47 7.80 35.97
CA LEU A 702 23.14 7.88 35.42
C LEU A 702 22.73 6.49 34.94
N ASP A 703 21.90 5.83 35.73
CA ASP A 703 21.54 4.43 35.53
C ASP A 703 20.06 4.30 35.16
N LEU A 704 19.73 3.45 34.18
CA LEU A 704 18.38 3.02 33.88
C LEU A 704 17.96 1.94 34.89
N ILE A 705 16.91 2.21 35.66
CA ILE A 705 16.44 1.31 36.73
C ILE A 705 15.22 0.50 36.35
N ASN A 706 14.37 1.01 35.45
CA ASN A 706 13.20 0.27 34.98
C ASN A 706 12.83 0.75 33.58
N PHE A 707 12.38 -0.16 32.77
CA PHE A 707 11.96 0.17 31.40
C PHE A 707 10.84 -0.73 30.88
N LYS A 708 9.98 -0.15 30.08
CA LYS A 708 8.99 -0.76 29.17
C LYS A 708 8.96 0.07 27.90
N SER A 709 8.36 -0.43 26.86
CA SER A 709 8.24 0.33 25.57
C SER A 709 7.73 1.76 25.75
N ASN A 710 6.78 1.99 26.66
CA ASN A 710 6.16 3.30 26.91
C ASN A 710 6.55 3.96 28.24
N TYR A 711 7.55 3.39 28.95
CA TYR A 711 7.97 3.87 30.27
C TYR A 711 9.46 3.66 30.51
N LEU A 712 10.14 4.71 30.96
CA LEU A 712 11.55 4.65 31.33
C LEU A 712 11.74 5.34 32.69
N LYS A 713 12.55 4.72 33.57
CA LYS A 713 12.92 5.29 34.86
C LYS A 713 14.42 5.24 35.05
N TYR A 714 15.00 6.41 35.26
CA TYR A 714 16.44 6.55 35.53
C TYR A 714 16.68 7.10 36.94
N SER A 715 17.85 6.80 37.45
CA SER A 715 18.42 7.48 38.63
C SER A 715 19.72 8.15 38.25
N SER A 716 19.92 9.39 38.65
CA SER A 716 21.19 10.08 38.52
C SER A 716 21.75 10.50 39.88
N LYS A 717 23.06 10.51 39.94
CA LYS A 717 23.83 11.07 41.05
C LYS A 717 24.95 11.91 40.45
N ASN A 718 24.97 13.20 40.74
CA ASN A 718 25.98 14.15 40.26
C ASN A 718 26.27 15.23 41.33
N ASN A 719 27.53 15.61 41.45
CA ASN A 719 27.96 16.60 42.47
C ASN A 719 27.77 18.05 42.00
N GLU A 720 27.66 18.26 40.71
CA GLU A 720 27.48 19.55 40.05
C GLU A 720 26.21 19.51 39.20
N ASN A 721 25.68 20.69 38.77
CA ASN A 721 24.71 20.73 37.71
C ASN A 721 25.31 20.20 36.40
N GLY A 722 24.61 19.35 35.69
CA GLY A 722 25.12 18.71 34.49
C GLY A 722 24.12 18.58 33.39
N TYR A 723 24.59 18.24 32.24
CA TYR A 723 23.73 17.94 31.09
C TYR A 723 23.82 16.46 30.72
N ALA A 724 22.70 15.78 30.72
CA ALA A 724 22.59 14.36 30.42
C ALA A 724 22.12 14.12 28.99
N VAL A 725 22.75 13.20 28.28
CA VAL A 725 22.30 12.68 26.98
C VAL A 725 21.79 11.27 27.21
N PHE A 726 20.66 10.97 26.58
CA PHE A 726 20.02 9.65 26.63
C PHE A 726 20.06 9.05 25.21
N SER A 727 20.41 7.77 25.11
CA SER A 727 20.49 7.07 23.83
C SER A 727 19.10 6.83 23.18
N GLU A 728 18.05 7.33 23.81
CA GLU A 728 16.67 7.23 23.33
C GLU A 728 16.38 8.24 22.21
N ILE A 729 15.62 7.80 21.18
CA ILE A 729 15.27 8.65 20.05
C ILE A 729 14.34 9.77 20.48
N PHE A 730 14.72 10.99 20.09
CA PHE A 730 13.93 12.17 20.35
C PHE A 730 12.68 12.20 19.45
N TYR A 731 11.53 12.32 20.10
CA TYR A 731 10.26 12.61 19.47
C TYR A 731 9.65 13.82 20.17
N PRO A 732 9.33 14.92 19.47
CA PRO A 732 9.07 16.22 20.09
C PRO A 732 7.77 16.31 20.87
N LYS A 733 6.94 15.27 20.82
CA LYS A 733 5.64 15.19 21.47
C LYS A 733 5.47 13.90 22.25
N ASP A 734 4.52 13.91 23.16
CA ASP A 734 3.93 12.75 23.81
C ASP A 734 4.84 12.04 24.86
N TRP A 735 6.14 12.34 24.92
CA TRP A 735 6.99 11.94 26.03
C TRP A 735 6.88 12.94 27.18
N LYS A 736 6.17 12.57 28.24
CA LYS A 736 6.08 13.33 29.50
C LYS A 736 7.24 12.93 30.40
N VAL A 737 8.01 13.90 30.84
CA VAL A 737 9.23 13.71 31.65
C VAL A 737 9.05 14.37 33.00
N PHE A 738 9.38 13.67 34.03
CA PHE A 738 9.36 14.16 35.42
C PHE A 738 10.72 13.95 36.04
N VAL A 739 11.28 15.04 36.63
CA VAL A 739 12.49 14.98 37.42
C VAL A 739 12.09 15.26 38.88
N ASN A 740 12.29 14.28 39.75
CA ASN A 740 11.87 14.34 41.16
C ASN A 740 10.38 14.75 41.31
N GLY A 741 9.51 14.23 40.44
CA GLY A 741 8.07 14.52 40.38
C GLY A 741 7.67 15.85 39.72
N LYS A 742 8.64 16.70 39.33
CA LYS A 742 8.38 17.96 38.63
C LYS A 742 8.45 17.73 37.11
N GLU A 743 7.39 18.12 36.39
CA GLU A 743 7.34 17.99 34.93
C GLU A 743 8.37 18.89 34.24
N THR A 744 9.03 18.36 33.24
CA THR A 744 10.00 19.04 32.38
C THR A 744 9.88 18.50 30.93
N SER A 745 10.82 18.87 30.05
CA SER A 745 10.85 18.38 28.66
C SER A 745 12.26 18.02 28.24
N PHE A 746 12.40 17.05 27.36
CA PHE A 746 13.66 16.76 26.69
C PHE A 746 13.98 17.78 25.61
N ASP A 747 15.27 18.03 25.45
CA ASP A 747 15.84 18.76 24.32
C ASP A 747 16.23 17.77 23.20
N ASN A 748 16.29 18.24 21.95
CA ASN A 748 16.87 17.49 20.84
C ASN A 748 18.37 17.77 20.76
N VAL A 749 19.16 16.72 20.90
CA VAL A 749 20.62 16.76 20.80
C VAL A 749 21.11 15.66 19.86
N ASN A 750 22.33 15.85 19.32
CA ASN A 750 22.97 14.88 18.43
C ASN A 750 22.01 14.43 17.29
N VAL A 751 21.28 15.43 16.75
CA VAL A 751 20.29 15.25 15.67
C VAL A 751 19.02 14.50 16.10
N ALA A 752 19.14 13.38 16.79
CA ALA A 752 18.00 12.51 17.09
C ALA A 752 17.95 11.96 18.53
N LEU A 753 18.80 12.41 19.43
CA LEU A 753 18.79 11.94 20.82
C LEU A 753 18.14 12.94 21.77
N ARG A 754 17.85 12.46 22.99
CA ARG A 754 17.25 13.27 24.07
C ARG A 754 18.33 13.85 24.96
N GLY A 755 18.22 15.14 25.32
CA GLY A 755 19.06 15.82 26.27
C GLY A 755 18.24 16.38 27.42
N LEU A 756 18.85 16.53 28.60
CA LEU A 756 18.18 17.06 29.80
C LEU A 756 19.17 17.70 30.77
N HIS A 757 18.88 18.92 31.21
CA HIS A 757 19.58 19.53 32.34
C HIS A 757 19.20 18.85 33.66
N LEU A 758 20.18 18.46 34.46
CA LEU A 758 19.98 17.84 35.76
C LEU A 758 20.68 18.66 36.84
N ASN A 759 19.94 18.96 37.90
CA ASN A 759 20.48 19.63 39.05
C ASN A 759 21.42 18.69 39.82
N LYS A 760 22.38 19.27 40.55
CA LYS A 760 23.28 18.52 41.49
C LYS A 760 22.45 17.70 42.48
N GLY A 761 23.01 16.54 42.89
CA GLY A 761 22.41 15.63 43.87
C GLY A 761 21.84 14.35 43.21
N ASN A 762 20.94 13.74 43.94
CA ASN A 762 20.25 12.53 43.46
C ASN A 762 18.95 12.94 42.74
N ASN A 763 18.76 12.46 41.51
CA ASN A 763 17.53 12.71 40.77
C ASN A 763 16.91 11.39 40.33
N ILE A 764 15.60 11.36 40.37
CA ILE A 764 14.78 10.31 39.73
C ILE A 764 14.10 10.92 38.52
N ILE A 765 14.35 10.34 37.35
CA ILE A 765 13.78 10.77 36.06
C ILE A 765 12.81 9.71 35.63
N GLU A 766 11.55 10.08 35.46
CA GLU A 766 10.48 9.20 34.97
C GLU A 766 9.91 9.74 33.67
N CYS A 767 9.82 8.88 32.66
CA CYS A 767 9.37 9.24 31.32
C CYS A 767 8.23 8.32 30.89
N TYR A 768 7.13 8.92 30.38
CA TYR A 768 5.94 8.20 29.94
C TYR A 768 5.57 8.63 28.52
N PHE A 769 5.40 7.66 27.62
CA PHE A 769 4.83 7.93 26.31
C PHE A 769 3.29 7.91 26.38
N SER A 770 2.67 9.07 26.32
CA SER A 770 1.22 9.26 26.50
C SER A 770 0.66 10.24 25.48
N PRO A 771 0.30 9.77 24.26
CA PRO A 771 -0.12 10.64 23.18
C PRO A 771 -1.51 11.26 23.45
N ASP A 772 -1.54 12.57 23.67
CA ASP A 772 -2.78 13.32 23.90
C ASP A 772 -3.67 13.37 22.65
N VAL A 773 -3.07 13.28 21.46
CA VAL A 773 -3.80 13.23 20.19
C VAL A 773 -4.76 12.02 20.16
N ILE A 774 -4.34 10.86 20.67
CA ILE A 774 -5.17 9.66 20.69
C ILE A 774 -6.34 9.81 21.67
N LYS A 775 -6.10 10.35 22.86
CA LYS A 775 -7.17 10.59 23.83
C LYS A 775 -8.27 11.50 23.25
N LYS A 776 -7.89 12.63 22.65
CA LYS A 776 -8.83 13.60 22.07
C LYS A 776 -9.56 13.03 20.85
N SER A 777 -8.85 12.41 19.95
CA SER A 777 -9.41 11.86 18.70
C SER A 777 -10.30 10.64 18.91
N SER A 778 -10.05 9.83 19.95
CA SER A 778 -10.91 8.69 20.28
C SER A 778 -12.35 9.12 20.68
N TYR A 779 -12.50 10.25 21.37
CA TYR A 779 -13.83 10.80 21.65
C TYR A 779 -14.52 11.28 20.37
N LEU A 780 -13.78 11.83 19.41
CA LEU A 780 -14.35 12.24 18.11
C LEU A 780 -14.83 11.00 17.33
N SER A 781 -14.06 9.90 17.37
CA SER A 781 -14.48 8.62 16.76
C SER A 781 -15.74 8.04 17.42
N LEU A 782 -15.84 8.14 18.74
CA LEU A 782 -17.04 7.73 19.48
C LEU A 782 -18.27 8.57 19.11
N ILE A 783 -18.14 9.89 19.15
CA ILE A 783 -19.25 10.83 18.85
C ILE A 783 -19.75 10.63 17.42
N SER A 784 -18.83 10.53 16.45
CA SER A 784 -19.18 10.30 15.03
C SER A 784 -19.90 8.97 14.83
N SER A 785 -19.47 7.93 15.52
CA SER A 785 -20.09 6.60 15.45
C SER A 785 -21.50 6.61 16.07
N LEU A 786 -21.67 7.22 17.24
CA LEU A 786 -22.98 7.36 17.89
C LEU A 786 -23.93 8.19 17.03
N LEU A 787 -23.46 9.31 16.46
CA LEU A 787 -24.27 10.15 15.59
C LEU A 787 -24.74 9.40 14.34
N ALA A 788 -23.88 8.61 13.72
CA ALA A 788 -24.25 7.77 12.56
C ALA A 788 -25.30 6.72 12.94
N ILE A 789 -25.16 6.05 14.08
CA ILE A 789 -26.14 5.07 14.59
C ILE A 789 -27.48 5.75 14.87
N LEU A 790 -27.50 6.91 15.51
CA LEU A 790 -28.73 7.67 15.78
C LEU A 790 -29.44 8.08 14.50
N LEU A 791 -28.69 8.61 13.51
CA LEU A 791 -29.25 8.98 12.21
C LEU A 791 -29.84 7.77 11.46
N PHE A 792 -29.14 6.64 11.51
CA PHE A 792 -29.64 5.39 10.90
C PHE A 792 -30.87 4.87 11.62
N GLY A 793 -30.88 4.87 12.95
CA GLY A 793 -32.07 4.49 13.76
C GLY A 793 -33.27 5.38 13.46
N PHE A 794 -33.08 6.69 13.39
CA PHE A 794 -34.13 7.63 13.00
C PHE A 794 -34.68 7.39 11.59
N TYR A 795 -33.78 7.09 10.63
CA TYR A 795 -34.21 6.71 9.28
C TYR A 795 -35.03 5.42 9.28
N LEU A 796 -34.60 4.39 9.98
CA LEU A 796 -35.33 3.12 10.09
C LEU A 796 -36.70 3.30 10.74
N PHE A 797 -36.76 4.08 11.82
CA PHE A 797 -38.03 4.39 12.52
C PHE A 797 -39.02 5.07 11.56
N ASN A 798 -38.59 6.09 10.83
CA ASN A 798 -39.46 6.78 9.87
C ASN A 798 -39.87 5.87 8.70
N TYR A 799 -38.97 5.03 8.21
CA TYR A 799 -39.26 4.06 7.15
C TYR A 799 -40.32 3.03 7.56
N ILE A 800 -40.22 2.51 8.79
CA ILE A 800 -41.17 1.56 9.34
C ILE A 800 -42.53 2.25 9.55
N LYS A 801 -42.53 3.47 10.09
CA LYS A 801 -43.77 4.26 10.32
C LYS A 801 -44.52 4.53 9.03
N THR A 802 -43.81 4.93 7.95
CA THR A 802 -44.43 5.17 6.62
C THR A 802 -45.03 3.89 6.02
N LYS A 803 -44.32 2.74 6.16
CA LYS A 803 -44.84 1.45 5.68
C LYS A 803 -45.99 0.88 6.50
N GLN A 804 -46.25 1.37 7.71
CA GLN A 804 -47.40 0.97 8.52
C GLN A 804 -48.64 1.82 8.22
N LEU A 805 -48.46 2.97 7.55
CA LEU A 805 -49.52 3.89 7.15
C LEU A 805 -50.02 3.65 5.70
N ASP A 806 -49.20 2.97 4.88
CA ASP A 806 -49.55 2.40 3.57
C ASP A 806 -49.99 0.90 3.75
#